data_d1264b51adcc82e3455f9de6b8e7e1db
#
_entry.id   d1264b51adcc82e3455f9de6b8e7e1db
#
_cell.length_a   1.000
_cell.length_b   1.000
_cell.length_c   1.000
_cell.angle_alpha   90.00
_cell.angle_beta   90.00
_cell.angle_gamma   90.00
#
_symmetry.space_group_name_H-M   'P 1'
#
loop_
_entity.id
_entity.type
_entity.pdbx_description
1 polymer ?
#
loop_
_entity_poly.entity_id
_entity_poly.type
_entity_poly.pdbx_seq_one_letter_code
_entity_poly.pdbx_strand_id
1 'polypeptide(L)'
;ERAMQATYLEAKRSQNDMINTAHLLLSILRNENDPTTKVFNKLGVNYEVARDKFQPIRDDNYQVSSPTDEVDEYDRDYSLPHENKSGYKSQQPNQGGQYGQRKLTVLDNFGRDLTALAEQGSLDPVVGREKEIERVSQILSRRKKNNPILIGEPGVGKSAIAEGLALRIIQKKVARVLYNKRVVTLDLASLVAGTKYRGQFEERLKAIMSELEKNKDIILFIDEIHTLVGAGGASGSLDASNMFKPALARGEIQCIGATTLDEYRQSIEKDGALERRFQKVIIEPTSVDETIQILRNIKGKYEEHHNVTYTDEAIEACVKLTNRYLTDRYLPDKALDALDEAGARIHIMQVKVPQYIVELEERLEQATQAKNRAVSRQQFEEAARLRDNEKIIENSLVEMNKKWDEESKLHRDVVTADHIADVVSMMSGVPVTRIAQTEMSKLSGLSEIMKSKIIGQDEAVEKVVKSIKRNRTGLKDPNKPIGSFIFLGQTGVGKTQLAKVLAKELFDSEETMVRIDMSEYMEKFSVSRLIGAPPGYVGYDEGGQLTEKIRRKPYCVVLLDEIEKAHPDVFNMLLQVLDDGFLTDSLGRKIDFRNTIIIMTSNIGARQVKDFGQGVGFGTSARIAQSEANEKSIVENALKKVFAPEFLNRIDDVITFNPLSKEDIFKIIDIELSKLYSRINDLGYGVQLSQKAKEFIADKGYDKQYGARPLKRAIQKYVEDILAEEIVSNQVHEGDSIHFDLDEKGENLIITQKELI
;
A
#
# COMPACT_ATOMS: atom_id res chain seq x y z
N GLU A 1 -2.99 0.27 34.36
CA GLU A 1 -2.54 1.25 35.39
C GLU A 1 -1.72 0.58 36.48
N ARG A 2 -2.20 -0.49 37.12
CA ARG A 2 -1.45 -1.25 38.16
C ARG A 2 -0.18 -1.91 37.59
N ALA A 3 -0.17 -2.42 36.36
CA ALA A 3 1.00 -2.98 35.73
C ALA A 3 2.08 -1.93 35.46
N MET A 4 1.70 -0.71 35.07
CA MET A 4 2.63 0.40 34.82
C MET A 4 3.29 0.88 36.16
N GLN A 5 2.53 0.94 37.24
CA GLN A 5 3.10 1.24 38.57
C GLN A 5 4.07 0.15 39.04
N ALA A 6 3.74 -1.12 38.81
CA ALA A 6 4.62 -2.25 39.11
C ALA A 6 5.90 -2.21 38.26
N THR A 7 5.83 -1.80 36.99
CA THR A 7 6.98 -1.64 36.09
C THR A 7 7.97 -0.60 36.59
N TYR A 8 7.48 0.52 37.11
CA TYR A 8 8.31 1.55 37.75
C TYR A 8 9.05 1.02 38.97
N LEU A 9 8.35 0.23 39.81
CA LEU A 9 8.97 -0.39 40.99
C LEU A 9 10.02 -1.44 40.66
N GLU A 10 9.84 -2.20 39.55
CA GLU A 10 10.82 -3.16 39.05
C GLU A 10 12.08 -2.47 38.46
N ALA A 11 11.91 -1.35 37.74
CA ALA A 11 13.02 -0.54 37.27
C ALA A 11 13.86 0.01 38.40
N LYS A 12 13.20 0.54 39.43
CA LYS A 12 13.88 1.06 40.65
C LYS A 12 14.60 -0.02 41.44
N ARG A 13 14.05 -1.26 41.46
CA ARG A 13 14.73 -2.40 42.13
C ARG A 13 15.96 -2.88 41.36
N SER A 14 15.95 -2.77 40.04
CA SER A 14 17.05 -3.09 39.16
C SER A 14 18.11 -2.00 39.10
N GLN A 15 17.96 -0.91 39.86
CA GLN A 15 18.82 0.28 39.86
C GLN A 15 18.99 0.89 38.45
N ASN A 16 17.97 0.79 37.63
CA ASN A 16 17.94 1.38 36.30
C ASN A 16 17.06 2.63 36.29
N ASP A 17 17.60 3.76 35.87
CA ASP A 17 16.87 5.04 35.77
C ASP A 17 15.90 5.08 34.55
N MET A 18 16.06 4.16 33.60
CA MET A 18 15.20 4.06 32.42
C MET A 18 14.32 2.81 32.46
N ILE A 19 13.02 3.00 32.27
CA ILE A 19 12.07 1.90 32.13
C ILE A 19 12.18 1.31 30.73
N ASN A 20 12.40 0.00 30.62
CA ASN A 20 12.43 -0.72 29.35
C ASN A 20 11.39 -1.87 29.33
N THR A 21 11.30 -2.55 28.19
CA THR A 21 10.36 -3.65 27.98
C THR A 21 10.61 -4.85 28.89
N ALA A 22 11.87 -5.07 29.33
CA ALA A 22 12.21 -6.13 30.28
C ALA A 22 11.56 -5.87 31.66
N HIS A 23 11.56 -4.63 32.15
CA HIS A 23 10.90 -4.27 33.41
C HIS A 23 9.38 -4.46 33.33
N LEU A 24 8.78 -4.22 32.14
CA LEU A 24 7.36 -4.47 31.91
C LEU A 24 7.05 -5.98 31.96
N LEU A 25 7.87 -6.80 31.30
CA LEU A 25 7.72 -8.25 31.33
C LEU A 25 7.86 -8.81 32.75
N LEU A 26 8.85 -8.37 33.51
CA LEU A 26 9.04 -8.76 34.90
C LEU A 26 7.86 -8.35 35.78
N SER A 27 7.27 -7.18 35.56
CA SER A 27 6.09 -6.74 36.32
C SER A 27 4.85 -7.60 36.01
N ILE A 28 4.69 -8.08 34.79
CA ILE A 28 3.60 -9.00 34.40
C ILE A 28 3.83 -10.36 35.03
N LEU A 29 5.03 -10.94 34.91
CA LEU A 29 5.39 -12.25 35.45
C LEU A 29 5.31 -12.34 36.97
N ARG A 30 5.37 -11.22 37.68
CA ARG A 30 5.24 -11.15 39.13
C ARG A 30 3.81 -11.36 39.62
N ASN A 31 2.81 -11.15 38.80
CA ASN A 31 1.41 -11.35 39.16
C ASN A 31 1.00 -12.78 38.82
N GLU A 32 1.09 -13.69 39.76
CA GLU A 32 0.77 -15.12 39.60
C GLU A 32 -0.69 -15.37 39.18
N ASN A 33 -1.60 -14.45 39.44
CA ASN A 33 -3.01 -14.57 39.09
C ASN A 33 -3.32 -14.13 37.63
N ASP A 34 -2.38 -13.51 36.95
CA ASP A 34 -2.56 -13.05 35.58
C ASP A 34 -2.63 -14.25 34.61
N PRO A 35 -3.62 -14.29 33.69
CA PRO A 35 -3.71 -15.33 32.67
C PRO A 35 -2.43 -15.49 31.83
N THR A 36 -1.77 -14.37 31.53
CA THR A 36 -0.52 -14.34 30.74
C THR A 36 0.61 -15.02 31.51
N THR A 37 0.75 -14.75 32.82
CA THR A 37 1.74 -15.38 33.69
C THR A 37 1.54 -16.89 33.78
N LYS A 38 0.30 -17.35 33.82
CA LYS A 38 -0.02 -18.80 33.80
C LYS A 38 0.41 -19.48 32.51
N VAL A 39 0.35 -18.79 31.38
CA VAL A 39 0.83 -19.31 30.09
C VAL A 39 2.35 -19.39 30.08
N PHE A 40 3.04 -18.34 30.51
CA PHE A 40 4.51 -18.32 30.58
C PHE A 40 5.06 -19.37 31.54
N ASN A 41 4.42 -19.57 32.69
CA ASN A 41 4.81 -20.63 33.64
C ASN A 41 4.68 -22.04 33.04
N LYS A 42 3.68 -22.30 32.20
CA LYS A 42 3.53 -23.58 31.46
C LYS A 42 4.66 -23.78 30.44
N LEU A 43 5.24 -22.70 29.90
CA LEU A 43 6.37 -22.73 28.98
C LEU A 43 7.72 -22.72 29.72
N GLY A 44 7.74 -22.84 31.04
CA GLY A 44 8.96 -22.87 31.86
C GLY A 44 9.60 -21.49 32.08
N VAL A 45 8.92 -20.42 31.72
CA VAL A 45 9.38 -19.05 31.93
C VAL A 45 8.67 -18.45 33.15
N ASN A 46 9.34 -18.44 34.30
CA ASN A 46 8.84 -17.80 35.52
C ASN A 46 9.61 -16.51 35.81
N TYR A 47 9.15 -15.77 36.82
CA TYR A 47 9.76 -14.49 37.21
C TYR A 47 11.25 -14.58 37.52
N GLU A 48 11.71 -15.64 38.20
CA GLU A 48 13.12 -15.81 38.61
C GLU A 48 14.02 -16.06 37.39
N VAL A 49 13.58 -16.95 36.49
CA VAL A 49 14.30 -17.27 35.25
C VAL A 49 14.40 -16.04 34.34
N ALA A 50 13.34 -15.26 34.24
CA ALA A 50 13.34 -14.03 33.46
C ALA A 50 14.26 -12.97 34.09
N ARG A 51 14.20 -12.77 35.41
CA ARG A 51 15.03 -11.82 36.12
C ARG A 51 16.53 -12.11 35.98
N ASP A 52 16.93 -13.38 36.10
CA ASP A 52 18.34 -13.77 36.03
C ASP A 52 18.92 -13.58 34.60
N LYS A 53 18.08 -13.70 33.57
CA LYS A 53 18.48 -13.41 32.18
C LYS A 53 18.50 -11.92 31.83
N PHE A 54 17.75 -11.09 32.55
CA PHE A 54 17.72 -9.63 32.36
C PHE A 54 18.63 -8.88 33.35
N GLN A 55 19.56 -9.55 34.04
CA GLN A 55 20.60 -8.83 34.76
C GLN A 55 21.44 -8.02 33.76
N PRO A 56 21.80 -6.76 34.07
CA PRO A 56 22.41 -5.87 33.11
C PRO A 56 23.74 -6.44 32.63
N ILE A 57 23.84 -6.70 31.35
CA ILE A 57 25.13 -6.76 30.64
C ILE A 57 25.69 -5.35 30.79
N ARG A 58 26.70 -5.18 31.62
CA ARG A 58 27.49 -3.96 31.69
C ARG A 58 28.20 -3.83 30.35
N ASP A 59 27.64 -3.06 29.46
CA ASP A 59 28.35 -2.57 28.27
C ASP A 59 29.38 -1.52 28.72
N ASP A 60 30.61 -1.94 28.91
CA ASP A 60 31.74 -1.09 29.27
C ASP A 60 32.26 -0.22 28.10
N ASN A 61 31.45 0.08 27.08
CA ASN A 61 31.94 0.81 25.88
C ASN A 61 31.02 1.94 25.37
N TYR A 62 30.25 2.60 26.21
CA TYR A 62 29.69 3.91 25.86
C TYR A 62 29.99 4.92 26.97
N GLN A 63 31.12 5.65 26.80
CA GLN A 63 31.37 6.90 27.53
C GLN A 63 30.43 7.98 26.98
N VAL A 64 29.25 8.10 27.55
CA VAL A 64 28.46 9.32 27.54
C VAL A 64 28.71 10.01 28.86
N SER A 65 29.46 11.09 28.81
CA SER A 65 29.65 12.01 29.94
C SER A 65 28.30 12.55 30.37
N SER A 66 27.82 12.07 31.51
CA SER A 66 26.67 12.62 32.21
C SER A 66 27.11 13.85 33.01
N PRO A 67 26.38 14.95 32.97
CA PRO A 67 26.50 15.97 34.03
C PRO A 67 25.74 15.46 35.24
N THR A 68 26.43 15.44 36.37
CA THR A 68 25.91 15.20 37.72
C THR A 68 24.84 16.22 38.09
N ASP A 69 23.68 15.69 38.49
CA ASP A 69 22.65 16.45 39.19
C ASP A 69 23.14 16.80 40.63
N GLU A 70 23.30 18.07 40.91
CA GLU A 70 23.12 18.61 42.24
C GLU A 70 21.97 19.63 42.19
N VAL A 71 20.96 19.28 42.95
CA VAL A 71 19.82 20.12 43.29
C VAL A 71 20.33 21.16 44.28
N ASP A 72 20.22 22.44 43.95
CA ASP A 72 19.91 23.44 44.94
C ASP A 72 19.36 24.73 44.31
N GLU A 73 18.31 25.21 44.97
CA GLU A 73 17.66 26.51 44.85
C GLU A 73 18.67 27.67 44.81
N TYR A 74 18.43 28.67 43.96
CA TYR A 74 18.27 30.08 44.30
C TYR A 74 18.38 30.99 43.10
N ASP A 75 17.40 31.86 42.98
CA ASP A 75 17.43 33.14 42.26
C ASP A 75 18.81 33.82 42.28
N ARG A 76 19.29 34.29 41.10
CA ARG A 76 19.93 35.62 40.97
C ARG A 76 20.46 35.91 39.58
N ASP A 77 19.99 37.04 39.04
CA ASP A 77 20.67 38.04 38.24
C ASP A 77 21.86 37.64 37.38
N TYR A 78 21.69 37.66 36.06
CA TYR A 78 22.77 37.70 35.09
C TYR A 78 23.12 39.15 34.67
N SER A 79 24.12 39.70 35.38
CA SER A 79 24.94 40.82 34.87
C SER A 79 26.23 40.26 34.25
N LEU A 80 26.56 40.79 33.07
CA LEU A 80 27.74 40.50 32.25
C LEU A 80 29.06 40.70 33.01
N PRO A 81 30.14 39.94 32.74
CA PRO A 81 31.49 40.38 33.06
C PRO A 81 32.26 40.87 31.81
N HIS A 82 32.86 42.02 32.05
CA HIS A 82 33.87 42.65 31.22
C HIS A 82 35.18 41.87 31.05
N GLU A 83 35.88 42.25 29.98
CA GLU A 83 37.22 41.87 29.55
C GLU A 83 38.29 41.65 30.64
N ASN A 84 39.24 40.73 30.35
CA ASN A 84 40.65 41.09 30.52
C ASN A 84 41.59 40.25 29.62
N LYS A 85 42.62 41.00 29.13
CA LYS A 85 43.69 40.68 28.20
C LYS A 85 44.79 39.83 28.80
N SER A 86 45.41 39.00 27.97
CA SER A 86 46.85 38.80 27.71
C SER A 86 47.04 37.53 26.92
N GLY A 87 47.53 37.42 25.76
CA GLY A 87 48.76 37.89 25.17
C GLY A 87 49.75 36.72 25.02
N TYR A 88 49.87 36.11 23.80
CA TYR A 88 51.15 35.70 23.23
C TYR A 88 51.02 35.39 21.74
N LYS A 89 51.93 36.03 20.97
CA LYS A 89 52.12 35.99 19.52
C LYS A 89 52.77 34.69 19.05
N SER A 90 52.42 34.17 17.87
CA SER A 90 53.40 33.81 16.86
C SER A 90 52.81 33.69 15.45
N GLN A 91 53.55 34.21 14.50
CA GLN A 91 53.36 34.60 13.10
C GLN A 91 53.11 33.39 12.15
N GLN A 92 52.14 33.57 11.26
CA GLN A 92 52.11 33.75 9.77
C GLN A 92 52.82 32.72 8.84
N PRO A 93 52.49 32.66 7.50
CA PRO A 93 51.25 32.91 6.76
C PRO A 93 50.95 31.82 5.73
N ASN A 94 49.69 31.71 5.22
CA ASN A 94 49.49 31.47 3.80
C ASN A 94 48.15 31.95 3.25
N GLN A 95 48.20 32.54 2.08
CA GLN A 95 47.12 33.10 1.32
C GLN A 95 46.21 32.04 0.69
N GLY A 96 44.91 32.16 0.81
CA GLY A 96 43.91 31.44 0.06
C GLY A 96 42.54 31.95 0.51
N GLY A 97 41.82 32.61 -0.36
CA GLY A 97 40.58 33.32 -0.05
C GLY A 97 39.53 32.38 0.63
N GLN A 98 39.36 32.62 1.91
CA GLN A 98 38.25 32.01 2.67
C GLN A 98 37.18 33.05 2.87
N TYR A 99 36.04 32.85 2.21
CA TYR A 99 34.75 33.41 2.67
C TYR A 99 34.51 32.88 4.07
N GLY A 100 34.54 33.77 5.07
CA GLY A 100 34.36 33.43 6.47
C GLY A 100 32.99 32.80 6.71
N GLN A 101 32.95 31.49 6.92
CA GLN A 101 31.81 30.79 7.48
C GLN A 101 31.56 31.28 8.91
N ARG A 102 30.59 32.18 9.10
CA ARG A 102 30.01 32.41 10.41
C ARG A 102 29.23 31.17 10.80
N LYS A 103 29.72 30.40 11.79
CA LYS A 103 29.00 29.27 12.38
C LYS A 103 27.64 29.76 12.88
N LEU A 104 26.57 29.23 12.31
CA LEU A 104 25.21 29.43 12.76
C LEU A 104 24.96 28.45 13.92
N THR A 105 25.06 28.90 15.16
CA THR A 105 25.12 28.01 16.32
C THR A 105 23.78 27.33 16.64
N VAL A 106 22.66 27.98 16.36
CA VAL A 106 21.32 27.43 16.67
C VAL A 106 20.70 26.80 15.44
N LEU A 107 20.77 27.46 14.29
CA LEU A 107 20.17 26.98 13.04
C LEU A 107 20.87 25.68 12.54
N ASP A 108 22.17 25.53 12.77
CA ASP A 108 22.93 24.31 12.41
C ASP A 108 22.47 23.07 13.18
N ASN A 109 21.87 23.24 14.36
CA ASN A 109 21.36 22.10 15.17
C ASN A 109 19.98 21.62 14.71
N PHE A 110 19.19 22.47 14.05
CA PHE A 110 17.79 22.19 13.66
C PHE A 110 17.56 22.39 12.15
N GLY A 111 18.61 22.72 11.39
CA GLY A 111 18.54 22.99 9.97
C GLY A 111 19.62 22.29 9.18
N ARG A 112 19.34 22.06 7.90
CA ARG A 112 20.28 21.49 6.92
C ARG A 112 20.58 22.54 5.86
N ASP A 113 21.86 22.93 5.69
CA ASP A 113 22.27 23.90 4.68
C ASP A 113 22.36 23.24 3.30
N LEU A 114 21.35 23.48 2.45
CA LEU A 114 21.33 22.96 1.09
C LEU A 114 22.42 23.57 0.21
N THR A 115 22.83 24.82 0.46
CA THR A 115 23.86 25.49 -0.32
C THR A 115 25.23 24.88 -0.03
N ALA A 116 25.53 24.57 1.23
CA ALA A 116 26.77 23.88 1.60
C ALA A 116 26.83 22.45 1.03
N LEU A 117 25.70 21.74 1.00
CA LEU A 117 25.60 20.42 0.37
C LEU A 117 25.75 20.48 -1.15
N ALA A 118 25.25 21.57 -1.77
CA ALA A 118 25.45 21.82 -3.20
C ALA A 118 26.95 22.03 -3.54
N GLU A 119 27.68 22.76 -2.69
CA GLU A 119 29.15 22.96 -2.83
C GLU A 119 29.91 21.64 -2.73
N GLN A 120 29.48 20.74 -1.84
CA GLN A 120 30.06 19.41 -1.66
C GLN A 120 29.69 18.40 -2.75
N GLY A 121 28.79 18.76 -3.68
CA GLY A 121 28.28 17.86 -4.71
C GLY A 121 27.36 16.75 -4.20
N SER A 122 26.83 16.89 -2.97
CA SER A 122 26.00 15.87 -2.32
C SER A 122 24.55 15.92 -2.76
N LEU A 123 24.10 17.00 -3.44
CA LEU A 123 22.73 17.13 -3.94
C LEU A 123 22.56 16.46 -5.30
N ASP A 124 21.34 16.01 -5.57
CA ASP A 124 20.97 15.46 -6.86
C ASP A 124 20.74 16.57 -7.91
N PRO A 125 21.07 16.29 -9.18
CA PRO A 125 20.78 17.25 -10.24
C PRO A 125 19.25 17.34 -10.45
N VAL A 126 18.73 18.56 -10.40
CA VAL A 126 17.28 18.81 -10.60
C VAL A 126 17.01 19.10 -12.07
N VAL A 127 16.09 18.34 -12.66
CA VAL A 127 15.71 18.37 -14.08
C VAL A 127 14.21 18.62 -14.21
N GLY A 128 13.82 19.37 -15.25
CA GLY A 128 12.40 19.58 -15.58
C GLY A 128 11.69 20.62 -14.71
N ARG A 129 12.42 21.33 -13.82
CA ARG A 129 11.86 22.35 -12.90
C ARG A 129 12.43 23.74 -13.12
N GLU A 130 12.94 24.00 -14.32
CA GLU A 130 13.59 25.27 -14.67
C GLU A 130 12.64 26.46 -14.49
N LYS A 131 11.40 26.33 -14.94
CA LYS A 131 10.37 27.39 -14.88
C LYS A 131 9.97 27.71 -13.45
N GLU A 132 9.79 26.70 -12.63
CA GLU A 132 9.41 26.83 -11.22
C GLU A 132 10.54 27.45 -10.42
N ILE A 133 11.79 26.99 -10.60
CA ILE A 133 12.97 27.56 -9.93
C ILE A 133 13.18 29.03 -10.37
N GLU A 134 13.01 29.35 -11.64
CA GLU A 134 13.07 30.74 -12.14
C GLU A 134 11.96 31.57 -11.48
N ARG A 135 10.74 31.05 -11.40
CA ARG A 135 9.63 31.75 -10.76
C ARG A 135 9.87 31.99 -9.27
N VAL A 136 10.40 31.00 -8.55
CA VAL A 136 10.83 31.13 -7.14
C VAL A 136 11.89 32.22 -7.02
N SER A 137 12.91 32.20 -7.87
CA SER A 137 13.99 33.22 -7.91
C SER A 137 13.45 34.64 -8.17
N GLN A 138 12.48 34.80 -9.08
CA GLN A 138 11.80 36.06 -9.35
C GLN A 138 11.04 36.57 -8.13
N ILE A 139 10.32 35.70 -7.43
CA ILE A 139 9.56 36.06 -6.23
C ILE A 139 10.49 36.45 -5.10
N LEU A 140 11.56 35.70 -4.84
CA LEU A 140 12.56 36.02 -3.81
C LEU A 140 13.26 37.35 -4.06
N SER A 141 13.38 37.80 -5.33
CA SER A 141 13.99 39.07 -5.72
C SER A 141 13.06 40.29 -5.58
N ARG A 142 11.79 40.10 -5.19
CA ARG A 142 10.81 41.16 -5.02
C ARG A 142 11.06 41.97 -3.75
N ARG A 143 10.66 43.22 -3.75
CA ARG A 143 10.71 44.09 -2.56
C ARG A 143 9.64 43.73 -1.51
N LYS A 144 8.46 43.29 -1.94
CA LYS A 144 7.33 42.91 -1.10
C LYS A 144 6.75 41.62 -1.64
N LYS A 145 6.12 40.78 -0.76
CA LYS A 145 5.61 39.45 -1.10
C LYS A 145 6.71 38.58 -1.72
N ASN A 146 7.86 38.58 -1.08
CA ASN A 146 9.06 37.88 -1.52
C ASN A 146 9.22 36.49 -0.94
N ASN A 147 8.14 35.89 -0.40
CA ASN A 147 8.13 34.57 0.11
C ASN A 147 7.29 33.68 -0.83
N PRO A 148 7.89 32.78 -1.63
CA PRO A 148 7.14 31.81 -2.42
C PRO A 148 6.59 30.71 -1.53
N ILE A 149 5.39 30.20 -1.86
CA ILE A 149 4.84 28.96 -1.32
C ILE A 149 4.60 27.99 -2.45
N LEU A 150 5.24 26.82 -2.37
CA LEU A 150 5.15 25.72 -3.32
C LEU A 150 3.94 24.89 -2.97
N ILE A 151 2.96 24.82 -3.86
CA ILE A 151 1.72 24.10 -3.66
C ILE A 151 1.64 22.97 -4.68
N GLY A 152 1.52 21.74 -4.23
CA GLY A 152 1.40 20.58 -5.09
C GLY A 152 1.19 19.30 -4.30
N GLU A 153 0.79 18.24 -4.99
CA GLU A 153 0.56 16.95 -4.40
C GLU A 153 1.82 16.36 -3.75
N PRO A 154 1.70 15.40 -2.81
CA PRO A 154 2.85 14.70 -2.26
C PRO A 154 3.65 14.00 -3.38
N GLY A 155 4.98 14.00 -3.28
CA GLY A 155 5.84 13.31 -4.24
C GLY A 155 6.06 14.00 -5.59
N VAL A 156 5.52 15.22 -5.82
CA VAL A 156 5.76 15.95 -7.08
C VAL A 156 7.13 16.66 -7.16
N GLY A 157 7.96 16.58 -6.11
CA GLY A 157 9.29 17.19 -6.08
C GLY A 157 9.34 18.63 -5.59
N LYS A 158 8.50 19.03 -4.63
CA LYS A 158 8.53 20.38 -4.03
C LYS A 158 9.87 20.70 -3.38
N SER A 159 10.44 19.77 -2.62
CA SER A 159 11.73 19.92 -1.94
C SER A 159 12.89 20.01 -2.94
N ALA A 160 12.82 19.26 -4.06
CA ALA A 160 13.80 19.31 -5.14
C ALA A 160 13.92 20.72 -5.77
N ILE A 161 12.87 21.55 -5.74
CA ILE A 161 12.94 22.94 -6.22
C ILE A 161 13.84 23.79 -5.32
N ALA A 162 13.80 23.60 -4.01
CA ALA A 162 14.70 24.30 -3.07
C ALA A 162 16.16 23.83 -3.25
N GLU A 163 16.39 22.55 -3.47
CA GLU A 163 17.71 21.98 -3.79
C GLU A 163 18.22 22.51 -5.14
N GLY A 164 17.36 22.55 -6.17
CA GLY A 164 17.69 23.11 -7.48
C GLY A 164 18.00 24.60 -7.42
N LEU A 165 17.33 25.36 -6.55
CA LEU A 165 17.67 26.75 -6.29
C LEU A 165 19.06 26.88 -5.65
N ALA A 166 19.38 26.05 -4.66
CA ALA A 166 20.70 26.04 -4.02
C ALA A 166 21.82 25.71 -5.04
N LEU A 167 21.62 24.70 -5.90
CA LEU A 167 22.55 24.38 -6.99
C LEU A 167 22.75 25.55 -7.95
N ARG A 168 21.67 26.24 -8.34
CA ARG A 168 21.77 27.39 -9.25
C ARG A 168 22.43 28.61 -8.59
N ILE A 169 22.30 28.81 -7.28
CA ILE A 169 23.00 29.86 -6.52
C ILE A 169 24.51 29.61 -6.60
N ILE A 170 24.97 28.39 -6.31
CA ILE A 170 26.38 28.00 -6.39
C ILE A 170 26.93 28.15 -7.83
N GLN A 171 26.16 27.74 -8.82
CA GLN A 171 26.53 27.89 -10.24
C GLN A 171 26.41 29.32 -10.75
N LYS A 172 25.96 30.29 -9.92
CA LYS A 172 25.67 31.67 -10.28
C LYS A 172 24.69 31.86 -11.45
N LYS A 173 23.77 30.89 -11.60
CA LYS A 173 22.71 30.89 -12.62
C LYS A 173 21.38 31.44 -12.09
N VAL A 174 21.45 32.44 -11.24
CA VAL A 174 20.30 33.15 -10.63
C VAL A 174 20.49 34.67 -10.75
N ALA A 175 19.50 35.46 -10.34
CA ALA A 175 19.62 36.89 -10.28
C ALA A 175 20.75 37.33 -9.32
N ARG A 176 21.47 38.41 -9.61
CA ARG A 176 22.62 38.87 -8.80
C ARG A 176 22.29 39.10 -7.32
N VAL A 177 21.03 39.41 -7.01
CA VAL A 177 20.53 39.60 -5.64
C VAL A 177 20.60 38.31 -4.82
N LEU A 178 20.63 37.17 -5.47
CA LEU A 178 20.64 35.83 -4.83
C LEU A 178 22.04 35.20 -4.79
N TYR A 179 23.08 35.76 -5.37
CA TYR A 179 24.42 35.14 -5.50
C TYR A 179 25.06 34.73 -4.18
N ASN A 180 24.81 35.51 -3.10
CA ASN A 180 25.41 35.28 -1.80
C ASN A 180 24.39 34.76 -0.77
N LYS A 181 23.23 34.26 -1.24
CA LYS A 181 22.21 33.72 -0.40
C LYS A 181 22.48 32.26 -0.09
N ARG A 182 22.10 31.84 1.11
CA ARG A 182 22.17 30.45 1.58
C ARG A 182 20.74 29.93 1.74
N VAL A 183 20.48 28.74 1.27
CA VAL A 183 19.18 28.06 1.45
C VAL A 183 19.33 27.03 2.56
N VAL A 184 18.60 27.22 3.65
CA VAL A 184 18.64 26.33 4.82
C VAL A 184 17.26 25.74 5.06
N THR A 185 17.19 24.40 5.07
CA THR A 185 15.94 23.68 5.42
C THR A 185 15.77 23.67 6.93
N LEU A 186 14.58 23.97 7.41
CA LEU A 186 14.23 23.87 8.82
C LEU A 186 13.47 22.56 9.08
N ASP A 187 13.97 21.74 10.00
CA ASP A 187 13.28 20.56 10.48
C ASP A 187 12.42 20.87 11.71
N LEU A 188 11.12 20.99 11.49
CA LEU A 188 10.15 21.30 12.54
C LEU A 188 9.98 20.14 13.53
N ALA A 189 10.15 18.91 13.08
CA ALA A 189 10.03 17.74 13.95
C ALA A 189 11.17 17.72 14.99
N SER A 190 12.38 18.02 14.57
CA SER A 190 13.55 18.15 15.46
C SER A 190 13.41 19.28 16.47
N LEU A 191 12.72 20.38 16.11
CA LEU A 191 12.44 21.47 17.05
C LEU A 191 11.51 21.09 18.18
N VAL A 192 10.53 20.24 17.90
CA VAL A 192 9.54 19.74 18.88
C VAL A 192 10.12 18.56 19.68
N ALA A 193 11.02 17.78 19.09
CA ALA A 193 11.61 16.62 19.74
C ALA A 193 12.36 17.01 21.03
N GLY A 194 12.10 16.29 22.12
CA GLY A 194 12.74 16.51 23.40
C GLY A 194 12.20 17.71 24.21
N THR A 195 11.20 18.45 23.71
CA THR A 195 10.56 19.51 24.48
C THR A 195 9.46 18.94 25.37
N LYS A 196 9.62 18.99 26.70
CA LYS A 196 8.60 18.58 27.67
C LYS A 196 7.53 19.66 27.89
N TYR A 197 7.85 20.91 27.62
CA TYR A 197 7.00 22.07 27.86
C TYR A 197 6.96 23.00 26.64
N ARG A 198 5.80 23.62 26.40
CA ARG A 198 5.55 24.56 25.32
C ARG A 198 6.57 25.71 25.27
N GLY A 199 7.01 26.23 26.43
CA GLY A 199 7.97 27.32 26.52
C GLY A 199 9.34 27.01 25.90
N GLN A 200 9.80 25.75 25.99
CA GLN A 200 11.10 25.35 25.42
C GLN A 200 11.09 25.39 23.89
N PHE A 201 9.99 25.02 23.26
CA PHE A 201 9.81 25.12 21.81
C PHE A 201 9.78 26.60 21.37
N GLU A 202 9.01 27.43 22.09
CA GLU A 202 8.91 28.85 21.82
C GLU A 202 10.28 29.56 21.96
N GLU A 203 11.07 29.16 22.93
CA GLU A 203 12.43 29.68 23.16
C GLU A 203 13.39 29.29 22.03
N ARG A 204 13.39 28.01 21.61
CA ARG A 204 14.19 27.54 20.47
C ARG A 204 13.82 28.28 19.19
N LEU A 205 12.51 28.42 18.92
CA LEU A 205 12.02 29.12 17.75
C LEU A 205 12.40 30.60 17.77
N LYS A 206 12.32 31.27 18.94
CA LYS A 206 12.74 32.65 19.12
C LYS A 206 14.24 32.83 18.88
N ALA A 207 15.06 31.89 19.31
CA ALA A 207 16.49 31.91 19.05
C ALA A 207 16.80 31.81 17.56
N ILE A 208 16.13 30.90 16.83
CA ILE A 208 16.25 30.76 15.38
C ILE A 208 15.81 32.07 14.69
N MET A 209 14.68 32.64 15.08
CA MET A 209 14.17 33.90 14.51
C MET A 209 15.17 35.02 14.70
N SER A 210 15.74 35.16 15.90
CA SER A 210 16.76 36.17 16.19
C SER A 210 18.05 35.98 15.36
N GLU A 211 18.42 34.74 15.06
CA GLU A 211 19.54 34.42 14.20
C GLU A 211 19.27 34.75 12.73
N LEU A 212 18.06 34.47 12.23
CA LEU A 212 17.62 34.82 10.88
C LEU A 212 17.51 36.35 10.67
N GLU A 213 17.04 37.08 11.66
CA GLU A 213 16.98 38.56 11.64
C GLU A 213 18.38 39.20 11.50
N LYS A 214 19.38 38.56 12.12
CA LYS A 214 20.79 39.05 12.06
C LYS A 214 21.48 38.68 10.74
N ASN A 215 21.10 37.55 10.13
CA ASN A 215 21.71 36.99 8.93
C ASN A 215 20.73 37.07 7.74
N LYS A 216 20.64 38.21 7.11
CA LYS A 216 19.72 38.48 5.97
C LYS A 216 20.08 37.72 4.68
N ASP A 217 21.18 37.04 4.64
CA ASP A 217 21.65 36.18 3.54
C ASP A 217 21.02 34.81 3.54
N ILE A 218 20.27 34.42 4.59
CA ILE A 218 19.62 33.15 4.70
C ILE A 218 18.21 33.16 4.08
N ILE A 219 17.91 32.17 3.26
CA ILE A 219 16.56 31.83 2.78
C ILE A 219 16.15 30.55 3.49
N LEU A 220 15.13 30.63 4.31
CA LEU A 220 14.61 29.49 5.05
C LEU A 220 13.69 28.66 4.16
N PHE A 221 13.95 27.37 4.00
CA PHE A 221 13.01 26.43 3.40
C PHE A 221 12.26 25.66 4.50
N ILE A 222 10.95 25.69 4.45
CA ILE A 222 10.08 24.98 5.42
C ILE A 222 9.20 24.04 4.63
N ASP A 223 9.48 22.74 4.75
CA ASP A 223 8.56 21.72 4.25
C ASP A 223 7.37 21.58 5.17
N GLU A 224 6.22 21.19 4.64
CA GLU A 224 4.96 21.08 5.38
C GLU A 224 4.65 22.34 6.23
N ILE A 225 4.80 23.55 5.63
CA ILE A 225 4.64 24.82 6.35
C ILE A 225 3.28 24.97 7.06
N HIS A 226 2.27 24.19 6.66
CA HIS A 226 0.96 24.15 7.30
C HIS A 226 1.04 23.68 8.78
N THR A 227 2.06 22.90 9.12
CA THR A 227 2.28 22.41 10.50
C THR A 227 2.59 23.57 11.48
N LEU A 228 3.15 24.69 10.98
CA LEU A 228 3.37 25.90 11.77
C LEU A 228 2.07 26.60 12.18
N VAL A 229 1.01 26.45 11.39
CA VAL A 229 -0.25 27.20 11.58
C VAL A 229 -1.15 26.50 12.58
N GLY A 230 -0.71 25.41 13.21
CA GLY A 230 -1.42 24.67 14.23
C GLY A 230 -2.79 24.21 13.75
N ALA A 231 -3.01 22.94 13.55
CA ALA A 231 -4.35 22.38 13.36
C ALA A 231 -5.22 22.77 14.57
N GLY A 232 -5.94 23.89 14.43
CA GLY A 232 -6.79 24.46 15.47
C GLY A 232 -7.96 23.53 15.79
N GLY A 233 -7.75 22.60 16.70
CA GLY A 233 -8.79 21.63 17.05
C GLY A 233 -8.68 21.02 18.45
N ALA A 234 -7.59 21.20 19.18
CA ALA A 234 -7.53 20.77 20.58
C ALA A 234 -6.72 21.78 21.37
N SER A 235 -7.21 22.14 22.55
CA SER A 235 -6.56 23.02 23.52
C SER A 235 -5.14 22.53 23.80
N GLY A 236 -4.12 23.16 23.15
CA GLY A 236 -2.71 22.83 23.35
C GLY A 236 -1.84 22.79 22.10
N SER A 237 -2.37 23.00 20.88
CA SER A 237 -1.55 23.04 19.67
C SER A 237 -0.64 24.25 19.63
N LEU A 238 0.62 24.00 19.29
CA LEU A 238 1.69 24.97 19.16
C LEU A 238 1.39 25.94 18.01
N ASP A 239 0.95 27.17 18.30
CA ASP A 239 0.72 28.21 17.30
C ASP A 239 2.03 28.96 17.04
N ALA A 240 2.97 28.31 16.37
CA ALA A 240 4.24 28.91 15.95
C ALA A 240 4.03 30.03 14.92
N SER A 241 2.88 30.05 14.22
CA SER A 241 2.58 31.06 13.20
C SER A 241 2.59 32.47 13.75
N ASN A 242 2.14 32.67 14.99
CA ASN A 242 2.12 33.99 15.63
C ASN A 242 3.51 34.57 15.84
N MET A 243 4.56 33.75 15.91
CA MET A 243 5.95 34.18 16.01
C MET A 243 6.53 34.54 14.64
N PHE A 244 6.19 33.79 13.59
CA PHE A 244 6.65 34.05 12.21
C PHE A 244 5.94 35.24 11.56
N LYS A 245 4.66 35.45 11.82
CA LYS A 245 3.84 36.50 11.20
C LYS A 245 4.48 37.91 11.26
N PRO A 246 4.99 38.40 12.42
CA PRO A 246 5.60 39.72 12.48
C PRO A 246 6.88 39.86 11.62
N ALA A 247 7.77 38.89 11.67
CA ALA A 247 9.03 38.89 10.96
C ALA A 247 8.84 38.79 9.41
N LEU A 248 7.92 37.93 8.96
CA LEU A 248 7.49 37.86 7.56
C LEU A 248 6.79 39.15 7.13
N ALA A 249 6.04 39.77 8.04
CA ALA A 249 5.34 41.03 7.76
C ALA A 249 6.30 42.19 7.53
N ARG A 250 7.37 42.30 8.31
CA ARG A 250 8.41 43.32 8.21
C ARG A 250 9.41 43.02 7.10
N GLY A 251 9.41 41.82 6.51
CA GLY A 251 10.36 41.36 5.50
C GLY A 251 11.78 41.15 6.06
N GLU A 252 11.87 40.88 7.35
CA GLU A 252 13.12 40.57 8.04
C GLU A 252 13.65 39.19 7.73
N ILE A 253 12.75 38.27 7.35
CA ILE A 253 13.05 36.90 7.00
C ILE A 253 12.52 36.61 5.60
N GLN A 254 13.30 35.87 4.80
CA GLN A 254 12.90 35.28 3.53
C GLN A 254 12.63 33.78 3.72
N CYS A 255 11.46 33.33 3.26
CA CYS A 255 11.03 31.94 3.45
C CYS A 255 10.46 31.37 2.14
N ILE A 256 10.79 30.11 1.87
CA ILE A 256 10.13 29.25 0.87
C ILE A 256 9.32 28.23 1.65
N GLY A 257 8.01 28.25 1.52
CA GLY A 257 7.14 27.22 2.11
C GLY A 257 6.80 26.15 1.09
N ALA A 258 6.59 24.91 1.54
CA ALA A 258 6.02 23.83 0.74
C ALA A 258 4.81 23.23 1.45
N THR A 259 3.75 22.90 0.71
CA THR A 259 2.52 22.31 1.25
C THR A 259 1.69 21.68 0.15
N THR A 260 0.63 20.94 0.51
CA THR A 260 -0.38 20.47 -0.44
C THR A 260 -1.47 21.52 -0.67
N LEU A 261 -2.31 21.32 -1.69
CA LEU A 261 -3.39 22.27 -2.00
C LEU A 261 -4.46 22.29 -0.89
N ASP A 262 -4.78 21.13 -0.35
CA ASP A 262 -5.81 21.00 0.68
C ASP A 262 -5.35 21.61 2.01
N GLU A 263 -4.12 21.34 2.42
CA GLU A 263 -3.50 21.91 3.61
C GLU A 263 -3.32 23.43 3.47
N TYR A 264 -2.98 23.91 2.25
CA TYR A 264 -2.91 25.33 1.95
C TYR A 264 -4.28 25.99 2.22
N ARG A 265 -5.36 25.43 1.68
CA ARG A 265 -6.73 25.95 1.88
C ARG A 265 -7.17 25.90 3.35
N GLN A 266 -6.86 24.81 4.04
CA GLN A 266 -7.28 24.63 5.43
C GLN A 266 -6.54 25.52 6.42
N SER A 267 -5.25 25.74 6.21
CA SER A 267 -4.36 26.37 7.20
C SER A 267 -3.88 27.75 6.79
N ILE A 268 -3.38 27.95 5.56
CA ILE A 268 -2.74 29.20 5.15
C ILE A 268 -3.75 30.21 4.58
N GLU A 269 -4.68 29.75 3.72
CA GLU A 269 -5.65 30.63 3.05
C GLU A 269 -6.67 31.23 4.02
N LYS A 270 -7.02 30.49 5.08
CA LYS A 270 -7.89 30.99 6.15
C LYS A 270 -7.22 32.09 6.99
N ASP A 271 -5.90 32.10 7.05
CA ASP A 271 -5.14 33.12 7.73
C ASP A 271 -4.74 34.25 6.78
N GLY A 272 -5.59 35.28 6.69
CA GLY A 272 -5.37 36.40 5.77
C GLY A 272 -4.07 37.19 6.02
N ALA A 273 -3.40 37.02 7.18
CA ALA A 273 -2.12 37.62 7.46
C ALA A 273 -0.99 36.87 6.76
N LEU A 274 -1.01 35.54 6.76
CA LEU A 274 -0.06 34.69 6.06
C LEU A 274 -0.29 34.71 4.54
N GLU A 275 -1.54 34.59 4.08
CA GLU A 275 -1.87 34.61 2.66
C GLU A 275 -1.31 35.84 1.94
N ARG A 276 -1.40 37.02 2.56
CA ARG A 276 -0.88 38.24 2.01
C ARG A 276 0.66 38.32 1.93
N ARG A 277 1.38 37.42 2.59
CA ARG A 277 2.85 37.40 2.64
C ARG A 277 3.45 36.37 1.70
N PHE A 278 2.74 35.33 1.40
CA PHE A 278 3.18 34.30 0.47
C PHE A 278 2.67 34.54 -0.96
N GLN A 279 3.50 34.12 -1.94
CA GLN A 279 3.14 34.11 -3.35
C GLN A 279 3.03 32.65 -3.80
N LYS A 280 1.84 32.25 -4.26
CA LYS A 280 1.56 30.89 -4.72
C LYS A 280 2.41 30.52 -5.95
N VAL A 281 3.02 29.34 -5.93
CA VAL A 281 3.67 28.66 -7.06
C VAL A 281 3.11 27.25 -7.10
N ILE A 282 2.33 26.95 -8.12
CA ILE A 282 1.72 25.63 -8.29
C ILE A 282 2.74 24.70 -8.92
N ILE A 283 2.91 23.52 -8.35
CA ILE A 283 3.82 22.47 -8.80
C ILE A 283 2.98 21.30 -9.29
N GLU A 284 3.02 21.07 -10.58
CA GLU A 284 2.32 19.96 -11.21
C GLU A 284 3.20 18.69 -11.22
N PRO A 285 2.61 17.49 -11.27
CA PRO A 285 3.36 16.25 -11.49
C PRO A 285 4.18 16.33 -12.78
N THR A 286 5.35 15.70 -12.80
CA THR A 286 6.18 15.62 -14.00
C THR A 286 5.54 14.75 -15.08
N SER A 287 5.77 15.06 -16.33
CA SER A 287 5.38 14.23 -17.45
C SER A 287 6.21 12.92 -17.49
N VAL A 288 5.75 11.94 -18.26
CA VAL A 288 6.47 10.66 -18.43
C VAL A 288 7.88 10.90 -18.99
N ASP A 289 8.02 11.75 -20.01
CA ASP A 289 9.30 12.03 -20.64
C ASP A 289 10.26 12.77 -19.73
N GLU A 290 9.78 13.77 -18.98
CA GLU A 290 10.57 14.48 -17.97
C GLU A 290 11.02 13.53 -16.86
N THR A 291 10.15 12.62 -16.40
CA THR A 291 10.49 11.65 -15.37
C THR A 291 11.57 10.67 -15.85
N ILE A 292 11.50 10.20 -17.10
CA ILE A 292 12.56 9.35 -17.69
C ILE A 292 13.90 10.10 -17.66
N GLN A 293 13.92 11.39 -18.02
CA GLN A 293 15.14 12.20 -17.96
C GLN A 293 15.66 12.37 -16.53
N ILE A 294 14.76 12.58 -15.55
CA ILE A 294 15.12 12.65 -14.13
C ILE A 294 15.80 11.36 -13.70
N LEU A 295 15.18 10.21 -13.95
CA LEU A 295 15.71 8.91 -13.56
C LEU A 295 17.08 8.63 -14.21
N ARG A 296 17.25 8.95 -15.50
CA ARG A 296 18.54 8.82 -16.19
C ARG A 296 19.66 9.63 -15.55
N ASN A 297 19.34 10.82 -15.06
CA ASN A 297 20.35 11.69 -14.42
C ASN A 297 20.73 11.25 -13.00
N ILE A 298 19.82 10.64 -12.26
CA ILE A 298 20.07 10.15 -10.90
C ILE A 298 20.50 8.69 -10.85
N LYS A 299 20.32 7.95 -11.96
CA LYS A 299 20.66 6.54 -12.13
C LYS A 299 22.00 6.17 -11.47
N GLY A 300 23.07 6.94 -11.73
CA GLY A 300 24.41 6.64 -11.25
C GLY A 300 24.53 6.54 -9.72
N LYS A 301 23.79 7.37 -8.97
CA LYS A 301 23.81 7.33 -7.50
C LYS A 301 23.13 6.07 -6.95
N TYR A 302 22.00 5.66 -7.56
CA TYR A 302 21.31 4.42 -7.19
C TYR A 302 22.13 3.18 -7.59
N GLU A 303 22.83 3.23 -8.75
CA GLU A 303 23.76 2.18 -9.17
C GLU A 303 24.93 2.00 -8.19
N GLU A 304 25.46 3.10 -7.67
CA GLU A 304 26.51 3.06 -6.65
C GLU A 304 25.99 2.56 -5.30
N HIS A 305 24.79 2.98 -4.91
CA HIS A 305 24.19 2.63 -3.62
C HIS A 305 23.87 1.13 -3.54
N HIS A 306 23.22 0.59 -4.58
CA HIS A 306 22.78 -0.81 -4.60
C HIS A 306 23.78 -1.75 -5.26
N ASN A 307 24.90 -1.23 -5.78
CA ASN A 307 25.90 -2.00 -6.54
C ASN A 307 25.28 -2.77 -7.73
N VAL A 308 24.37 -2.14 -8.46
CA VAL A 308 23.67 -2.68 -9.64
C VAL A 308 23.86 -1.78 -10.86
N THR A 309 23.40 -2.22 -12.02
CA THR A 309 23.36 -1.41 -13.25
C THR A 309 21.95 -1.48 -13.82
N TYR A 310 21.30 -0.34 -14.04
CA TYR A 310 19.99 -0.29 -14.66
C TYR A 310 20.10 -0.18 -16.15
N THR A 311 19.33 -0.98 -16.91
CA THR A 311 19.20 -0.81 -18.35
C THR A 311 18.30 0.40 -18.68
N ASP A 312 18.44 0.98 -19.86
CA ASP A 312 17.55 2.08 -20.27
C ASP A 312 16.10 1.63 -20.39
N GLU A 313 15.89 0.37 -20.79
CA GLU A 313 14.58 -0.27 -20.82
C GLU A 313 13.96 -0.39 -19.42
N ALA A 314 14.78 -0.69 -18.39
CA ALA A 314 14.32 -0.72 -17.00
C ALA A 314 13.87 0.66 -16.54
N ILE A 315 14.59 1.73 -16.87
CA ILE A 315 14.23 3.11 -16.53
C ILE A 315 12.89 3.49 -17.16
N GLU A 316 12.72 3.19 -18.46
CA GLU A 316 11.45 3.44 -19.14
C GLU A 316 10.31 2.62 -18.54
N ALA A 317 10.58 1.35 -18.19
CA ALA A 317 9.61 0.48 -17.53
C ALA A 317 9.19 1.04 -16.16
N CYS A 318 10.15 1.54 -15.31
CA CYS A 318 9.83 2.20 -14.05
C CYS A 318 8.76 3.28 -14.23
N VAL A 319 8.95 4.18 -15.19
CA VAL A 319 8.04 5.31 -15.39
C VAL A 319 6.71 4.86 -15.99
N LYS A 320 6.74 4.06 -17.05
CA LYS A 320 5.53 3.63 -17.76
C LYS A 320 4.65 2.72 -16.91
N LEU A 321 5.25 1.76 -16.21
CA LEU A 321 4.51 0.81 -15.39
C LEU A 321 3.96 1.47 -14.12
N THR A 322 4.75 2.27 -13.41
CA THR A 322 4.26 2.98 -12.23
C THR A 322 3.18 4.01 -12.59
N ASN A 323 3.32 4.71 -13.74
CA ASN A 323 2.29 5.64 -14.18
C ASN A 323 0.96 4.94 -14.50
N ARG A 324 1.03 3.72 -15.04
CA ARG A 324 -0.14 2.93 -15.41
C ARG A 324 -0.79 2.23 -14.21
N TYR A 325 0.01 1.70 -13.28
CA TYR A 325 -0.46 0.77 -12.25
C TYR A 325 -0.51 1.35 -10.83
N LEU A 326 0.24 2.42 -10.54
CA LEU A 326 0.20 3.14 -9.26
C LEU A 326 -0.51 4.49 -9.46
N THR A 327 -1.81 4.51 -9.18
CA THR A 327 -2.66 5.69 -9.42
C THR A 327 -2.85 6.57 -8.19
N ASP A 328 -2.46 6.08 -7.01
CA ASP A 328 -2.56 6.75 -5.72
C ASP A 328 -1.37 7.67 -5.42
N ARG A 329 -0.32 7.64 -6.23
CA ARG A 329 0.90 8.44 -6.10
C ARG A 329 1.23 9.17 -7.40
N TYR A 330 2.06 10.20 -7.31
CA TYR A 330 2.42 11.06 -8.43
C TYR A 330 3.86 10.83 -8.90
N LEU A 331 4.11 11.15 -10.17
CA LEU A 331 5.46 11.23 -10.72
C LEU A 331 6.16 12.51 -10.20
N PRO A 332 7.48 12.46 -9.95
CA PRO A 332 8.42 11.37 -10.22
C PRO A 332 8.55 10.33 -9.09
N ASP A 333 8.04 10.60 -7.91
CA ASP A 333 8.27 9.87 -6.65
C ASP A 333 8.00 8.35 -6.78
N LYS A 334 6.83 7.97 -7.30
CA LYS A 334 6.49 6.55 -7.50
C LYS A 334 7.43 5.79 -8.43
N ALA A 335 8.05 6.48 -9.40
CA ALA A 335 9.01 5.88 -10.31
C ALA A 335 10.41 5.77 -9.65
N LEU A 336 10.75 6.72 -8.80
CA LEU A 336 11.95 6.66 -7.96
C LEU A 336 11.89 5.52 -6.95
N ASP A 337 10.75 5.39 -6.26
CA ASP A 337 10.51 4.27 -5.33
C ASP A 337 10.66 2.91 -6.02
N ALA A 338 10.10 2.75 -7.22
CA ALA A 338 10.21 1.51 -7.97
C ALA A 338 11.65 1.22 -8.43
N LEU A 339 12.41 2.26 -8.78
CA LEU A 339 13.83 2.13 -9.15
C LEU A 339 14.66 1.69 -7.94
N ASP A 340 14.46 2.34 -6.80
CA ASP A 340 15.15 2.09 -5.53
C ASP A 340 14.86 0.67 -5.03
N GLU A 341 13.60 0.29 -4.95
CA GLU A 341 13.17 -1.03 -4.50
C GLU A 341 13.68 -2.15 -5.42
N ALA A 342 13.72 -1.92 -6.75
CA ALA A 342 14.27 -2.89 -7.69
C ALA A 342 15.77 -3.11 -7.51
N GLY A 343 16.53 -2.03 -7.29
CA GLY A 343 17.96 -2.11 -6.98
C GLY A 343 18.21 -2.88 -5.69
N ALA A 344 17.52 -2.52 -4.62
CA ALA A 344 17.61 -3.17 -3.32
C ALA A 344 17.28 -4.67 -3.41
N ARG A 345 16.21 -5.02 -4.12
CA ARG A 345 15.78 -6.41 -4.28
C ARG A 345 16.80 -7.27 -5.01
N ILE A 346 17.33 -6.79 -6.13
CA ILE A 346 18.33 -7.53 -6.90
C ILE A 346 19.59 -7.70 -6.07
N HIS A 347 20.04 -6.66 -5.41
CA HIS A 347 21.19 -6.74 -4.49
C HIS A 347 21.00 -7.82 -3.42
N ILE A 348 19.86 -7.85 -2.74
CA ILE A 348 19.55 -8.83 -1.68
C ILE A 348 19.41 -10.26 -2.25
N MET A 349 18.77 -10.44 -3.40
CA MET A 349 18.52 -11.77 -3.98
C MET A 349 19.81 -12.46 -4.46
N GLN A 350 20.82 -11.69 -4.86
CA GLN A 350 22.05 -12.23 -5.44
C GLN A 350 23.22 -12.29 -4.46
N VAL A 351 23.10 -11.67 -3.29
CA VAL A 351 24.10 -11.80 -2.22
C VAL A 351 24.04 -13.23 -1.65
N LYS A 352 24.62 -14.18 -2.37
CA LYS A 352 24.92 -15.49 -1.80
C LYS A 352 26.23 -15.38 -1.05
N VAL A 353 26.16 -15.49 0.28
CA VAL A 353 27.36 -15.56 1.11
C VAL A 353 28.19 -16.74 0.63
N PRO A 354 29.48 -16.53 0.25
CA PRO A 354 30.33 -17.60 -0.20
C PRO A 354 30.49 -18.70 0.87
N GLN A 355 30.51 -19.96 0.45
CA GLN A 355 30.53 -21.10 1.35
C GLN A 355 31.70 -21.06 2.33
N TYR A 356 32.85 -20.50 1.92
CA TYR A 356 34.02 -20.36 2.80
C TYR A 356 33.81 -19.38 3.96
N ILE A 357 32.93 -18.36 3.82
CA ILE A 357 32.58 -17.45 4.92
C ILE A 357 31.67 -18.19 5.89
N VAL A 358 30.64 -18.91 5.40
CA VAL A 358 29.74 -19.70 6.22
C VAL A 358 30.54 -20.76 7.04
N GLU A 359 31.49 -21.43 6.41
CA GLU A 359 32.38 -22.40 7.10
C GLU A 359 33.21 -21.73 8.19
N LEU A 360 33.73 -20.52 7.99
CA LEU A 360 34.47 -19.77 9.00
C LEU A 360 33.57 -19.30 10.14
N GLU A 361 32.34 -18.89 9.87
CA GLU A 361 31.36 -18.54 10.89
C GLU A 361 30.99 -19.75 11.75
N GLU A 362 30.75 -20.92 11.14
CA GLU A 362 30.50 -22.15 11.88
C GLU A 362 31.71 -22.55 12.76
N ARG A 363 32.93 -22.41 12.25
CA ARG A 363 34.15 -22.68 13.03
C ARG A 363 34.32 -21.69 14.19
N LEU A 364 33.98 -20.42 13.99
CA LEU A 364 33.97 -19.40 15.02
C LEU A 364 32.98 -19.74 16.13
N GLU A 365 31.78 -20.15 15.76
CA GLU A 365 30.76 -20.56 16.72
C GLU A 365 31.20 -21.79 17.53
N GLN A 366 31.76 -22.79 16.86
CA GLN A 366 32.30 -23.99 17.52
C GLN A 366 33.47 -23.64 18.49
N ALA A 367 34.38 -22.75 18.09
CA ALA A 367 35.47 -22.29 18.93
C ALA A 367 34.96 -21.51 20.16
N THR A 368 33.95 -20.63 19.96
CA THR A 368 33.34 -19.88 21.04
C THR A 368 32.60 -20.80 22.03
N GLN A 369 31.86 -21.80 21.52
CA GLN A 369 31.19 -22.80 22.37
C GLN A 369 32.22 -23.66 23.15
N ALA A 370 33.32 -24.09 22.50
CA ALA A 370 34.37 -24.84 23.15
C ALA A 370 35.07 -24.03 24.26
N LYS A 371 35.38 -22.75 23.99
CA LYS A 371 35.93 -21.80 24.97
C LYS A 371 35.01 -21.67 26.19
N ASN A 372 33.72 -21.46 25.98
CA ASN A 372 32.74 -21.33 27.06
C ASN A 372 32.61 -22.61 27.90
N ARG A 373 32.70 -23.79 27.27
CA ARG A 373 32.74 -25.08 27.97
C ARG A 373 34.03 -25.25 28.78
N ALA A 374 35.19 -24.85 28.26
CA ALA A 374 36.46 -24.89 29.00
C ALA A 374 36.46 -23.94 30.19
N VAL A 375 35.87 -22.72 30.06
CA VAL A 375 35.70 -21.76 31.15
C VAL A 375 34.78 -22.33 32.24
N SER A 376 33.66 -22.93 31.87
CA SER A 376 32.72 -23.53 32.82
C SER A 376 33.30 -24.72 33.59
N ARG A 377 34.31 -25.39 33.00
CA ARG A 377 35.08 -26.51 33.62
C ARG A 377 36.32 -26.02 34.38
N GLN A 378 36.57 -24.71 34.49
CA GLN A 378 37.74 -24.08 35.12
C GLN A 378 39.09 -24.50 34.49
N GLN A 379 39.09 -24.89 33.23
CA GLN A 379 40.32 -25.24 32.48
C GLN A 379 40.89 -24.00 31.81
N PHE A 380 41.51 -23.12 32.60
CA PHE A 380 41.94 -21.79 32.15
C PHE A 380 43.02 -21.79 31.08
N GLU A 381 43.97 -22.76 31.10
CA GLU A 381 44.99 -22.88 30.04
C GLU A 381 44.40 -23.29 28.69
N GLU A 382 43.43 -24.17 28.69
CA GLU A 382 42.71 -24.61 27.49
C GLU A 382 41.80 -23.49 26.97
N ALA A 383 41.15 -22.78 27.86
CA ALA A 383 40.31 -21.60 27.52
C ALA A 383 41.17 -20.49 26.90
N ALA A 384 42.43 -20.28 27.36
CA ALA A 384 43.34 -19.30 26.77
C ALA A 384 43.72 -19.69 25.33
N ARG A 385 44.08 -20.96 25.10
CA ARG A 385 44.39 -21.46 23.73
C ARG A 385 43.21 -21.35 22.78
N LEU A 386 41.98 -21.67 23.26
CA LEU A 386 40.77 -21.56 22.47
C LEU A 386 40.42 -20.09 22.16
N ARG A 387 40.71 -19.17 23.06
CA ARG A 387 40.55 -17.73 22.82
C ARG A 387 41.53 -17.22 21.75
N ASP A 388 42.77 -17.68 21.77
CA ASP A 388 43.74 -17.30 20.74
C ASP A 388 43.35 -17.85 19.37
N ASN A 389 42.78 -19.06 19.33
CA ASN A 389 42.25 -19.66 18.11
C ASN A 389 41.01 -18.91 17.61
N GLU A 390 40.08 -18.56 18.49
CA GLU A 390 38.89 -17.72 18.20
C GLU A 390 39.31 -16.40 17.53
N LYS A 391 40.32 -15.72 18.08
CA LYS A 391 40.83 -14.46 17.55
C LYS A 391 41.49 -14.59 16.17
N ILE A 392 42.15 -15.73 15.91
CA ILE A 392 42.71 -16.01 14.57
C ILE A 392 41.59 -16.21 13.54
N ILE A 393 40.55 -16.96 13.91
CA ILE A 393 39.41 -17.20 13.03
C ILE A 393 38.63 -15.88 12.77
N GLU A 394 38.43 -15.06 13.80
CA GLU A 394 37.79 -13.75 13.71
C GLU A 394 38.57 -12.81 12.76
N ASN A 395 39.88 -12.73 12.89
CA ASN A 395 40.73 -11.94 11.97
C ASN A 395 40.66 -12.47 10.53
N SER A 396 40.66 -13.78 10.34
CA SER A 396 40.51 -14.39 9.01
C SER A 396 39.16 -14.09 8.40
N LEU A 397 38.09 -14.09 9.20
CA LEU A 397 36.74 -13.77 8.79
C LEU A 397 36.63 -12.29 8.37
N VAL A 398 37.25 -11.36 9.11
CA VAL A 398 37.31 -9.94 8.75
C VAL A 398 38.08 -9.72 7.44
N GLU A 399 39.17 -10.43 7.20
CA GLU A 399 39.92 -10.35 5.95
C GLU A 399 39.13 -10.92 4.77
N MET A 400 38.45 -12.06 4.96
CA MET A 400 37.63 -12.67 3.90
C MET A 400 36.40 -11.84 3.58
N ASN A 401 35.74 -11.26 4.58
CA ASN A 401 34.63 -10.33 4.37
C ASN A 401 35.09 -9.09 3.58
N LYS A 402 36.24 -8.52 3.89
CA LYS A 402 36.79 -7.40 3.10
C LYS A 402 37.06 -7.78 1.66
N LYS A 403 37.64 -8.94 1.40
CA LYS A 403 37.90 -9.43 0.04
C LYS A 403 36.58 -9.66 -0.70
N TRP A 404 35.58 -10.24 -0.04
CA TRP A 404 34.28 -10.43 -0.62
C TRP A 404 33.55 -9.10 -0.93
N ASP A 405 33.66 -8.12 -0.03
CA ASP A 405 33.12 -6.76 -0.27
C ASP A 405 33.82 -6.07 -1.46
N GLU A 406 35.12 -6.29 -1.65
CA GLU A 406 35.85 -5.76 -2.80
C GLU A 406 35.50 -6.48 -4.09
N GLU A 407 35.35 -7.80 -4.06
CA GLU A 407 34.92 -8.62 -5.21
C GLU A 407 33.46 -8.35 -5.59
N SER A 408 32.59 -8.18 -4.61
CA SER A 408 31.17 -7.86 -4.84
C SER A 408 30.98 -6.47 -5.47
N LYS A 409 31.84 -5.49 -5.16
CA LYS A 409 31.85 -4.17 -5.80
C LYS A 409 32.26 -4.19 -7.26
N LEU A 410 33.03 -5.20 -7.68
CA LEU A 410 33.48 -5.37 -9.07
C LEU A 410 32.38 -6.04 -9.94
N HIS A 411 31.47 -6.79 -9.35
CA HIS A 411 30.36 -7.45 -10.04
C HIS A 411 29.06 -6.67 -9.78
N ARG A 412 28.64 -5.89 -10.77
CA ARG A 412 27.36 -5.18 -10.73
C ARG A 412 26.31 -5.99 -11.46
N ASP A 413 25.25 -6.31 -10.77
CA ASP A 413 24.11 -7.00 -11.34
C ASP A 413 23.25 -6.09 -12.19
N VAL A 414 22.63 -6.66 -13.24
CA VAL A 414 21.84 -5.88 -14.19
C VAL A 414 20.37 -5.95 -13.83
N VAL A 415 19.77 -4.79 -13.57
CA VAL A 415 18.33 -4.64 -13.38
C VAL A 415 17.66 -4.45 -14.75
N THR A 416 16.79 -5.39 -15.09
CA THR A 416 16.04 -5.41 -16.36
C THR A 416 14.61 -4.90 -16.19
N ALA A 417 13.90 -4.70 -17.30
CA ALA A 417 12.49 -4.34 -17.30
C ALA A 417 11.60 -5.37 -16.58
N ASP A 418 11.97 -6.65 -16.63
CA ASP A 418 11.23 -7.72 -15.94
C ASP A 418 11.35 -7.59 -14.42
N HIS A 419 12.52 -7.25 -13.90
CA HIS A 419 12.71 -7.00 -12.47
C HIS A 419 11.88 -5.81 -11.98
N ILE A 420 11.80 -4.75 -12.78
CA ILE A 420 10.92 -3.61 -12.50
C ILE A 420 9.45 -4.02 -12.50
N ALA A 421 9.05 -4.84 -13.47
CA ALA A 421 7.68 -5.33 -13.55
C ALA A 421 7.30 -6.18 -12.32
N ASP A 422 8.23 -6.99 -11.79
CA ASP A 422 8.05 -7.73 -10.53
C ASP A 422 7.84 -6.80 -9.33
N VAL A 423 8.65 -5.73 -9.24
CA VAL A 423 8.53 -4.75 -8.16
C VAL A 423 7.21 -4.00 -8.25
N VAL A 424 6.86 -3.48 -9.42
CA VAL A 424 5.58 -2.80 -9.63
C VAL A 424 4.40 -3.74 -9.35
N SER A 425 4.55 -5.03 -9.65
CA SER A 425 3.56 -6.06 -9.31
C SER A 425 3.35 -6.17 -7.80
N MET A 426 4.42 -6.16 -7.01
CA MET A 426 4.32 -6.18 -5.54
C MET A 426 3.73 -4.89 -4.98
N MET A 427 4.16 -3.73 -5.49
CA MET A 427 3.67 -2.42 -5.05
C MET A 427 2.19 -2.21 -5.35
N SER A 428 1.73 -2.66 -6.52
CA SER A 428 0.34 -2.46 -7.00
C SER A 428 -0.60 -3.61 -6.66
N GLY A 429 -0.07 -4.78 -6.28
CA GLY A 429 -0.84 -6.01 -6.14
C GLY A 429 -1.28 -6.62 -7.47
N VAL A 430 -0.72 -6.17 -8.60
CA VAL A 430 -1.07 -6.60 -9.95
C VAL A 430 0.06 -7.44 -10.53
N PRO A 431 -0.17 -8.64 -11.03
CA PRO A 431 0.88 -9.49 -11.62
C PRO A 431 1.37 -8.94 -12.97
N VAL A 432 2.13 -7.83 -12.94
CA VAL A 432 2.59 -7.11 -14.14
C VAL A 432 3.52 -7.95 -15.01
N THR A 433 4.37 -8.79 -14.42
CA THR A 433 5.31 -9.67 -15.13
C THR A 433 4.64 -10.74 -15.99
N ARG A 434 3.47 -11.20 -15.58
CA ARG A 434 2.69 -12.17 -16.36
C ARG A 434 1.92 -11.53 -17.52
N ILE A 435 1.80 -10.19 -17.53
CA ILE A 435 0.96 -9.44 -18.45
C ILE A 435 1.58 -9.35 -19.87
N ALA A 436 2.90 -9.32 -20.04
CA ALA A 436 3.52 -9.01 -21.33
C ALA A 436 3.62 -10.18 -22.30
N GLN A 437 3.89 -11.40 -21.87
CA GLN A 437 4.08 -12.55 -22.78
C GLN A 437 3.11 -13.72 -22.55
N THR A 438 2.72 -13.99 -21.31
CA THR A 438 1.79 -15.07 -20.95
C THR A 438 0.32 -14.67 -21.08
N GLU A 439 -0.03 -13.38 -21.04
CA GLU A 439 -1.43 -12.94 -21.20
C GLU A 439 -2.00 -13.27 -22.57
N MET A 440 -1.24 -13.10 -23.65
CA MET A 440 -1.74 -13.42 -25.00
C MET A 440 -2.06 -14.92 -25.13
N SER A 441 -1.27 -15.79 -24.54
CA SER A 441 -1.53 -17.24 -24.54
C SER A 441 -2.66 -17.60 -23.56
N LYS A 442 -2.69 -17.02 -22.37
CA LYS A 442 -3.80 -17.19 -21.41
C LYS A 442 -5.12 -16.65 -21.97
N LEU A 443 -5.10 -15.48 -22.62
CA LEU A 443 -6.29 -14.91 -23.25
C LEU A 443 -6.78 -15.73 -24.46
N SER A 444 -5.89 -16.44 -25.17
CA SER A 444 -6.32 -17.33 -26.26
C SER A 444 -7.12 -18.53 -25.73
N GLY A 445 -6.69 -19.14 -24.62
CA GLY A 445 -7.37 -20.27 -23.96
C GLY A 445 -8.49 -19.89 -23.00
N LEU A 446 -8.64 -18.60 -22.65
CA LEU A 446 -9.59 -18.14 -21.63
C LEU A 446 -11.03 -18.59 -21.92
N SER A 447 -11.46 -18.58 -23.18
CA SER A 447 -12.81 -19.00 -23.56
C SER A 447 -13.07 -20.47 -23.20
N GLU A 448 -12.13 -21.36 -23.48
CA GLU A 448 -12.26 -22.78 -23.20
C GLU A 448 -12.24 -23.07 -21.71
N ILE A 449 -11.33 -22.42 -20.97
CA ILE A 449 -11.25 -22.54 -19.52
C ILE A 449 -12.54 -22.05 -18.87
N MET A 450 -13.10 -20.93 -19.31
CA MET A 450 -14.35 -20.41 -18.78
C MET A 450 -15.53 -21.31 -19.12
N LYS A 451 -15.64 -21.85 -20.34
CA LYS A 451 -16.69 -22.78 -20.76
C LYS A 451 -16.67 -24.08 -19.95
N SER A 452 -15.50 -24.58 -19.58
CA SER A 452 -15.39 -25.78 -18.73
C SER A 452 -15.92 -25.55 -17.30
N LYS A 453 -15.88 -24.29 -16.81
CA LYS A 453 -16.33 -23.92 -15.43
C LYS A 453 -17.72 -23.30 -15.39
N ILE A 454 -18.21 -22.77 -16.51
CA ILE A 454 -19.53 -22.13 -16.64
C ILE A 454 -20.33 -22.92 -17.68
N ILE A 455 -21.22 -23.75 -17.19
CA ILE A 455 -21.99 -24.67 -18.02
C ILE A 455 -23.24 -23.99 -18.60
N GLY A 456 -23.55 -24.25 -19.87
CA GLY A 456 -24.79 -23.81 -20.53
C GLY A 456 -24.84 -22.33 -20.90
N GLN A 457 -23.69 -21.62 -20.86
CA GLN A 457 -23.61 -20.16 -21.13
C GLN A 457 -22.50 -19.80 -22.13
N ASP A 458 -22.29 -20.65 -23.13
CA ASP A 458 -21.16 -20.50 -24.08
C ASP A 458 -21.16 -19.16 -24.81
N GLU A 459 -22.33 -18.69 -25.29
CA GLU A 459 -22.47 -17.41 -25.99
C GLU A 459 -22.13 -16.22 -25.05
N ALA A 460 -22.57 -16.29 -23.81
CA ALA A 460 -22.27 -15.26 -22.81
C ALA A 460 -20.77 -15.18 -22.51
N VAL A 461 -20.10 -16.33 -22.36
CA VAL A 461 -18.64 -16.42 -22.16
C VAL A 461 -17.90 -15.86 -23.36
N GLU A 462 -18.28 -16.22 -24.60
CA GLU A 462 -17.62 -15.73 -25.81
C GLU A 462 -17.71 -14.19 -25.95
N LYS A 463 -18.86 -13.59 -25.70
CA LYS A 463 -19.04 -12.13 -25.75
C LYS A 463 -18.16 -11.42 -24.74
N VAL A 464 -18.14 -11.90 -23.45
CA VAL A 464 -17.28 -11.32 -22.42
C VAL A 464 -15.80 -11.42 -22.81
N VAL A 465 -15.33 -12.61 -23.20
CA VAL A 465 -13.94 -12.85 -23.58
C VAL A 465 -13.53 -12.02 -24.80
N LYS A 466 -14.41 -11.92 -25.82
CA LYS A 466 -14.17 -11.11 -27.01
C LYS A 466 -13.99 -9.63 -26.67
N SER A 467 -14.83 -9.08 -25.78
CA SER A 467 -14.72 -7.69 -25.35
C SER A 467 -13.43 -7.43 -24.56
N ILE A 468 -13.04 -8.36 -23.67
CA ILE A 468 -11.79 -8.27 -22.93
C ILE A 468 -10.58 -8.35 -23.86
N LYS A 469 -10.56 -9.28 -24.82
CA LYS A 469 -9.51 -9.39 -25.83
C LYS A 469 -9.35 -8.09 -26.61
N ARG A 470 -10.46 -7.46 -27.03
CA ARG A 470 -10.44 -6.17 -27.75
C ARG A 470 -9.81 -5.04 -26.92
N ASN A 471 -10.06 -5.00 -25.62
CA ASN A 471 -9.45 -4.01 -24.72
C ASN A 471 -7.94 -4.26 -24.56
N ARG A 472 -7.57 -5.50 -24.28
CA ARG A 472 -6.17 -5.87 -24.03
C ARG A 472 -5.25 -5.75 -25.26
N THR A 473 -5.80 -5.80 -26.46
CA THR A 473 -5.05 -5.52 -27.70
C THR A 473 -4.85 -4.02 -27.96
N GLY A 474 -5.31 -3.15 -27.07
CA GLY A 474 -5.13 -1.69 -27.21
C GLY A 474 -6.08 -1.03 -28.22
N LEU A 475 -7.09 -1.75 -28.73
CA LEU A 475 -8.05 -1.21 -29.69
C LEU A 475 -9.18 -0.41 -29.06
N LYS A 476 -9.34 -0.47 -27.72
CA LYS A 476 -10.32 0.30 -26.96
C LYS A 476 -9.67 1.57 -26.39
N ASP A 477 -10.48 2.59 -26.15
CA ASP A 477 -10.08 3.83 -25.47
C ASP A 477 -9.43 3.52 -24.11
N PRO A 478 -8.18 3.94 -23.86
CA PRO A 478 -7.46 3.66 -22.62
C PRO A 478 -8.07 4.33 -21.40
N ASN A 479 -8.95 5.32 -21.59
CA ASN A 479 -9.62 6.02 -20.49
C ASN A 479 -10.86 5.28 -19.96
N LYS A 480 -11.30 4.21 -20.60
CA LYS A 480 -12.49 3.46 -20.20
C LYS A 480 -12.14 2.18 -19.42
N PRO A 481 -13.03 1.65 -18.59
CA PRO A 481 -12.87 0.37 -17.93
C PRO A 481 -12.53 -0.77 -18.94
N ILE A 482 -11.86 -1.83 -18.47
CA ILE A 482 -11.51 -3.00 -19.31
C ILE A 482 -12.75 -3.56 -20.00
N GLY A 483 -13.87 -3.66 -19.25
CA GLY A 483 -15.14 -4.10 -19.78
C GLY A 483 -16.30 -3.61 -18.90
N SER A 484 -17.42 -3.32 -19.53
CA SER A 484 -18.65 -2.93 -18.85
C SER A 484 -19.82 -3.75 -19.42
N PHE A 485 -20.47 -4.55 -18.59
CA PHE A 485 -21.46 -5.51 -19.02
C PHE A 485 -22.72 -5.46 -18.20
N ILE A 486 -23.89 -5.63 -18.83
CA ILE A 486 -25.15 -5.97 -18.15
C ILE A 486 -25.44 -7.45 -18.37
N PHE A 487 -25.56 -8.23 -17.31
CA PHE A 487 -25.95 -9.63 -17.33
C PHE A 487 -27.43 -9.77 -17.05
N LEU A 488 -28.18 -10.19 -18.05
CA LEU A 488 -29.62 -10.41 -17.97
C LEU A 488 -29.98 -11.87 -17.88
N GLY A 489 -31.00 -12.21 -17.11
CA GLY A 489 -31.49 -13.58 -17.02
C GLY A 489 -32.09 -13.90 -15.67
N GLN A 490 -32.70 -15.06 -15.55
CA GLN A 490 -33.33 -15.53 -14.32
C GLN A 490 -32.32 -15.69 -13.18
N THR A 491 -32.81 -15.78 -11.96
CA THR A 491 -31.97 -16.08 -10.79
C THR A 491 -31.42 -17.51 -10.91
N GLY A 492 -30.14 -17.73 -10.54
CA GLY A 492 -29.54 -19.06 -10.49
C GLY A 492 -29.04 -19.63 -11.83
N VAL A 493 -28.97 -18.82 -12.91
CA VAL A 493 -28.43 -19.26 -14.23
C VAL A 493 -26.92 -19.09 -14.38
N GLY A 494 -26.22 -18.59 -13.35
CA GLY A 494 -24.75 -18.50 -13.35
C GLY A 494 -24.16 -17.10 -13.50
N LYS A 495 -24.96 -15.99 -13.50
CA LYS A 495 -24.47 -14.61 -13.64
C LYS A 495 -23.33 -14.27 -12.66
N THR A 496 -23.56 -14.45 -11.37
CA THR A 496 -22.55 -14.20 -10.33
C THR A 496 -21.37 -15.18 -10.41
N GLN A 497 -21.60 -16.42 -10.84
CA GLN A 497 -20.57 -17.43 -11.00
C GLN A 497 -19.60 -17.05 -12.13
N LEU A 498 -20.10 -16.51 -13.25
CA LEU A 498 -19.25 -16.01 -14.34
C LEU A 498 -18.33 -14.88 -13.85
N ALA A 499 -18.87 -13.94 -13.07
CA ALA A 499 -18.07 -12.87 -12.49
C ALA A 499 -16.96 -13.39 -11.57
N LYS A 500 -17.23 -14.42 -10.73
CA LYS A 500 -16.23 -15.07 -9.86
C LYS A 500 -15.16 -15.79 -10.65
N VAL A 501 -15.56 -16.59 -11.64
CA VAL A 501 -14.60 -17.32 -12.48
C VAL A 501 -13.75 -16.34 -13.25
N LEU A 502 -14.34 -15.25 -13.76
CA LEU A 502 -13.61 -14.19 -14.47
C LEU A 502 -12.56 -13.52 -13.56
N ALA A 503 -12.93 -13.21 -12.31
CA ALA A 503 -12.00 -12.65 -11.34
C ALA A 503 -10.82 -13.61 -11.08
N LYS A 504 -11.11 -14.91 -10.90
CA LYS A 504 -10.10 -15.93 -10.65
C LYS A 504 -9.15 -16.10 -11.84
N GLU A 505 -9.66 -16.15 -13.07
CA GLU A 505 -8.84 -16.40 -14.27
C GLU A 505 -8.03 -15.18 -14.72
N LEU A 506 -8.54 -13.97 -14.53
CA LEU A 506 -7.85 -12.74 -14.95
C LEU A 506 -6.98 -12.13 -13.85
N PHE A 507 -7.40 -12.28 -12.60
CA PHE A 507 -6.75 -11.62 -11.45
C PHE A 507 -6.23 -12.63 -10.41
N ASP A 508 -6.14 -13.91 -10.77
CA ASP A 508 -5.58 -15.05 -10.00
C ASP A 508 -6.25 -15.29 -8.62
N SER A 509 -7.30 -14.54 -8.23
CA SER A 509 -8.03 -14.72 -6.97
C SER A 509 -9.52 -14.36 -7.08
N GLU A 510 -10.37 -15.14 -6.41
CA GLU A 510 -11.79 -14.79 -6.27
C GLU A 510 -12.01 -13.57 -5.35
N GLU A 511 -11.05 -13.24 -4.49
CA GLU A 511 -11.10 -12.09 -3.58
C GLU A 511 -10.90 -10.75 -4.29
N THR A 512 -10.46 -10.76 -5.55
CA THR A 512 -10.38 -9.57 -6.39
C THR A 512 -11.75 -9.14 -6.93
N MET A 513 -12.84 -9.82 -6.56
CA MET A 513 -14.19 -9.40 -6.87
C MET A 513 -14.77 -8.50 -5.78
N VAL A 514 -15.10 -7.28 -6.13
CA VAL A 514 -15.85 -6.34 -5.29
C VAL A 514 -17.33 -6.49 -5.60
N ARG A 515 -18.08 -7.11 -4.70
CA ARG A 515 -19.54 -7.27 -4.83
C ARG A 515 -20.26 -6.21 -4.01
N ILE A 516 -21.26 -5.58 -4.64
CA ILE A 516 -22.19 -4.62 -4.03
C ILE A 516 -23.61 -4.99 -4.44
N ASP A 517 -24.48 -5.16 -3.46
CA ASP A 517 -25.91 -5.42 -3.67
C ASP A 517 -26.66 -4.10 -3.77
N MET A 518 -27.23 -3.80 -4.93
CA MET A 518 -27.92 -2.54 -5.18
C MET A 518 -29.26 -2.42 -4.46
N SER A 519 -29.78 -3.52 -3.90
CA SER A 519 -30.97 -3.45 -3.03
C SER A 519 -30.72 -2.69 -1.71
N GLU A 520 -29.47 -2.51 -1.30
CA GLU A 520 -29.08 -1.66 -0.16
C GLU A 520 -29.01 -0.16 -0.50
N TYR A 521 -29.11 0.18 -1.81
CA TYR A 521 -28.90 1.53 -2.36
C TYR A 521 -30.12 2.05 -3.11
N MET A 522 -31.31 1.73 -2.63
CA MET A 522 -32.59 2.18 -3.19
C MET A 522 -32.91 3.64 -2.85
N GLU A 523 -32.39 4.13 -1.72
CA GLU A 523 -32.67 5.48 -1.22
C GLU A 523 -31.57 6.46 -1.61
N LYS A 524 -31.94 7.74 -1.79
CA LYS A 524 -30.98 8.79 -2.17
C LYS A 524 -29.82 8.92 -1.18
N PHE A 525 -30.09 8.82 0.10
CA PHE A 525 -29.03 8.92 1.14
C PHE A 525 -28.05 7.74 1.13
N SER A 526 -28.47 6.58 0.64
CA SER A 526 -27.57 5.43 0.55
C SER A 526 -26.53 5.56 -0.56
N VAL A 527 -26.76 6.40 -1.59
CA VAL A 527 -25.78 6.65 -2.65
C VAL A 527 -24.50 7.31 -2.10
N SER A 528 -24.64 8.20 -1.11
CA SER A 528 -23.47 8.80 -0.45
C SER A 528 -22.60 7.79 0.28
N ARG A 529 -23.13 6.63 0.67
CA ARG A 529 -22.32 5.53 1.25
C ARG A 529 -21.41 4.86 0.21
N LEU A 530 -21.72 4.96 -1.09
CA LEU A 530 -20.86 4.43 -2.16
C LEU A 530 -19.64 5.32 -2.42
N ILE A 531 -19.83 6.65 -2.40
CA ILE A 531 -18.84 7.65 -2.79
C ILE A 531 -18.20 8.30 -1.57
N GLY A 532 -18.88 8.32 -0.44
CA GLY A 532 -18.56 9.04 0.80
C GLY A 532 -19.58 10.13 1.11
N ALA A 533 -19.73 10.44 2.40
CA ALA A 533 -20.63 11.49 2.86
C ALA A 533 -20.07 12.88 2.55
N PRO A 534 -20.90 13.89 2.26
CA PRO A 534 -20.44 15.28 2.10
C PRO A 534 -19.84 15.83 3.41
N PRO A 535 -19.00 16.86 3.35
CA PRO A 535 -18.44 17.51 4.54
C PRO A 535 -19.53 17.94 5.52
N GLY A 536 -19.34 17.60 6.80
CA GLY A 536 -20.27 17.93 7.88
C GLY A 536 -21.34 16.86 8.18
N TYR A 537 -21.38 15.75 7.45
CA TYR A 537 -22.25 14.61 7.74
C TYR A 537 -21.48 13.48 8.44
N VAL A 538 -22.20 12.69 9.25
CA VAL A 538 -21.63 11.51 9.93
C VAL A 538 -21.13 10.52 8.89
N GLY A 539 -19.87 10.02 9.05
CA GLY A 539 -19.22 9.09 8.12
C GLY A 539 -18.41 9.77 7.00
N TYR A 540 -18.17 11.10 7.07
CA TYR A 540 -17.30 11.79 6.12
C TYR A 540 -15.87 11.23 6.09
N ASP A 541 -15.30 10.94 7.28
CA ASP A 541 -13.93 10.44 7.41
C ASP A 541 -13.75 8.96 7.02
N GLU A 542 -14.84 8.20 6.94
CA GLU A 542 -14.81 6.77 6.60
C GLU A 542 -14.62 6.50 5.09
N GLY A 543 -14.86 7.51 4.24
CA GLY A 543 -14.84 7.37 2.79
C GLY A 543 -16.01 6.53 2.25
N GLY A 544 -16.10 6.39 0.93
CA GLY A 544 -17.16 5.61 0.28
C GLY A 544 -16.83 4.12 0.20
N GLN A 545 -17.85 3.27 0.38
CA GLN A 545 -17.67 1.80 0.36
C GLN A 545 -17.16 1.28 -0.99
N LEU A 546 -17.63 1.84 -2.10
CA LEU A 546 -17.15 1.47 -3.43
C LEU A 546 -15.77 2.07 -3.68
N THR A 547 -15.62 3.37 -3.46
CA THR A 547 -14.40 4.11 -3.75
C THR A 547 -13.21 3.60 -2.94
N GLU A 548 -13.36 3.31 -1.65
CA GLU A 548 -12.28 2.75 -0.81
C GLU A 548 -11.90 1.33 -1.20
N LYS A 549 -12.88 0.46 -1.57
CA LYS A 549 -12.58 -0.89 -2.04
C LYS A 549 -11.79 -0.87 -3.35
N ILE A 550 -12.16 0.02 -4.30
CA ILE A 550 -11.46 0.15 -5.58
C ILE A 550 -10.08 0.78 -5.39
N ARG A 551 -9.95 1.77 -4.52
CA ARG A 551 -8.65 2.38 -4.20
C ARG A 551 -7.65 1.34 -3.67
N ARG A 552 -8.13 0.42 -2.83
CA ARG A 552 -7.30 -0.68 -2.29
C ARG A 552 -7.04 -1.79 -3.30
N LYS A 553 -7.96 -2.02 -4.24
CA LYS A 553 -7.90 -3.08 -5.27
C LYS A 553 -8.23 -2.48 -6.63
N PRO A 554 -7.32 -1.73 -7.26
CA PRO A 554 -7.58 -1.05 -8.54
C PRO A 554 -7.75 -2.03 -9.71
N TYR A 555 -7.35 -3.28 -9.53
CA TYR A 555 -7.55 -4.39 -10.46
C TYR A 555 -8.54 -5.37 -9.89
N CYS A 556 -9.78 -5.27 -10.33
CA CYS A 556 -10.84 -6.11 -9.79
C CYS A 556 -12.03 -6.24 -10.74
N VAL A 557 -12.87 -7.22 -10.48
CA VAL A 557 -14.21 -7.31 -11.04
C VAL A 557 -15.17 -6.62 -10.08
N VAL A 558 -15.83 -5.55 -10.53
CA VAL A 558 -16.87 -4.88 -9.78
C VAL A 558 -18.21 -5.47 -10.18
N LEU A 559 -18.85 -6.18 -9.26
CA LEU A 559 -20.16 -6.77 -9.45
C LEU A 559 -21.23 -5.94 -8.73
N LEU A 560 -22.08 -5.28 -9.50
CA LEU A 560 -23.25 -4.55 -9.02
C LEU A 560 -24.47 -5.46 -9.20
N ASP A 561 -24.92 -6.08 -8.11
CA ASP A 561 -26.01 -7.07 -8.15
C ASP A 561 -27.36 -6.36 -8.07
N GLU A 562 -28.34 -6.82 -8.85
CA GLU A 562 -29.72 -6.28 -8.91
C GLU A 562 -29.78 -4.77 -9.22
N ILE A 563 -29.05 -4.36 -10.27
CA ILE A 563 -28.86 -2.96 -10.65
C ILE A 563 -30.18 -2.19 -10.88
N GLU A 564 -31.27 -2.88 -11.25
CA GLU A 564 -32.60 -2.31 -11.43
C GLU A 564 -33.21 -1.75 -10.14
N LYS A 565 -32.67 -2.14 -8.98
CA LYS A 565 -33.14 -1.63 -7.68
C LYS A 565 -32.44 -0.36 -7.23
N ALA A 566 -31.33 0.01 -7.89
CA ALA A 566 -30.55 1.16 -7.52
C ALA A 566 -31.30 2.48 -7.71
N HIS A 567 -31.02 3.46 -6.83
CA HIS A 567 -31.51 4.82 -7.02
C HIS A 567 -30.98 5.44 -8.33
N PRO A 568 -31.74 6.30 -9.04
CA PRO A 568 -31.30 6.92 -10.29
C PRO A 568 -29.93 7.63 -10.21
N ASP A 569 -29.59 8.22 -9.07
CA ASP A 569 -28.28 8.89 -8.87
C ASP A 569 -27.08 7.93 -8.99
N VAL A 570 -27.27 6.62 -8.75
CA VAL A 570 -26.22 5.60 -8.99
C VAL A 570 -25.89 5.52 -10.48
N PHE A 571 -26.88 5.61 -11.36
CA PHE A 571 -26.63 5.60 -12.81
C PHE A 571 -25.86 6.83 -13.25
N ASN A 572 -26.17 8.02 -12.69
CA ASN A 572 -25.44 9.26 -12.98
C ASN A 572 -23.96 9.15 -12.55
N MET A 573 -23.70 8.56 -11.40
CA MET A 573 -22.35 8.27 -10.93
C MET A 573 -21.62 7.29 -11.87
N LEU A 574 -22.27 6.21 -12.27
CA LEU A 574 -21.69 5.21 -13.18
C LEU A 574 -21.42 5.78 -14.57
N LEU A 575 -22.17 6.77 -15.05
CA LEU A 575 -21.90 7.45 -16.32
C LEU A 575 -20.48 8.04 -16.32
N GLN A 576 -20.06 8.69 -15.23
CA GLN A 576 -18.70 9.22 -15.10
C GLN A 576 -17.64 8.11 -15.19
N VAL A 577 -17.90 6.99 -14.51
CA VAL A 577 -16.99 5.83 -14.54
C VAL A 577 -16.87 5.23 -15.94
N LEU A 578 -17.99 5.12 -16.68
CA LEU A 578 -18.03 4.51 -18.00
C LEU A 578 -17.44 5.39 -19.10
N ASP A 579 -17.45 6.72 -18.94
CA ASP A 579 -16.88 7.67 -19.91
C ASP A 579 -15.44 7.98 -19.63
N ASP A 580 -15.14 8.44 -18.40
CA ASP A 580 -13.83 8.99 -18.03
C ASP A 580 -12.93 7.96 -17.34
N GLY A 581 -13.50 6.81 -16.91
CA GLY A 581 -12.77 5.75 -16.20
C GLY A 581 -12.36 6.10 -14.78
N PHE A 582 -12.88 7.18 -14.20
CA PHE A 582 -12.64 7.55 -12.81
C PHE A 582 -13.92 8.05 -12.13
N LEU A 583 -13.89 8.02 -10.79
CA LEU A 583 -14.94 8.56 -9.94
C LEU A 583 -14.31 9.47 -8.89
N THR A 584 -14.86 10.67 -8.73
CA THR A 584 -14.41 11.57 -7.66
C THR A 584 -15.17 11.26 -6.38
N ASP A 585 -14.43 10.96 -5.30
CA ASP A 585 -15.03 10.72 -3.99
C ASP A 585 -15.42 12.03 -3.25
N SER A 586 -16.01 11.89 -2.07
CA SER A 586 -16.40 13.03 -1.24
C SER A 586 -15.23 13.88 -0.73
N LEU A 587 -14.02 13.31 -0.72
CA LEU A 587 -12.78 13.99 -0.35
C LEU A 587 -12.11 14.69 -1.54
N GLY A 588 -12.71 14.64 -2.75
CA GLY A 588 -12.15 15.22 -3.97
C GLY A 588 -11.09 14.33 -4.65
N ARG A 589 -10.85 13.10 -4.17
CA ARG A 589 -9.86 12.20 -4.75
C ARG A 589 -10.43 11.50 -5.97
N LYS A 590 -9.64 11.39 -7.03
CA LYS A 590 -10.00 10.66 -8.25
C LYS A 590 -9.65 9.18 -8.09
N ILE A 591 -10.67 8.33 -8.05
CA ILE A 591 -10.55 6.88 -7.94
C ILE A 591 -10.59 6.27 -9.33
N ASP A 592 -9.58 5.50 -9.69
CA ASP A 592 -9.37 4.96 -11.04
C ASP A 592 -10.09 3.61 -11.23
N PHE A 593 -10.96 3.55 -12.25
CA PHE A 593 -11.71 2.36 -12.66
C PHE A 593 -11.23 1.81 -14.02
N ARG A 594 -10.22 2.40 -14.67
CA ARG A 594 -9.75 2.00 -16.01
C ARG A 594 -9.26 0.56 -16.06
N ASN A 595 -8.81 0.06 -14.94
CA ASN A 595 -8.29 -1.30 -14.80
C ASN A 595 -9.32 -2.26 -14.19
N THR A 596 -10.59 -1.88 -14.10
CA THR A 596 -11.66 -2.72 -13.55
C THR A 596 -12.55 -3.31 -14.67
N ILE A 597 -13.22 -4.41 -14.37
CA ILE A 597 -14.32 -4.96 -15.18
C ILE A 597 -15.61 -4.75 -14.40
N ILE A 598 -16.53 -3.99 -14.98
CA ILE A 598 -17.81 -3.66 -14.34
C ILE A 598 -18.88 -4.62 -14.87
N ILE A 599 -19.48 -5.37 -13.97
CA ILE A 599 -20.56 -6.30 -14.27
C ILE A 599 -21.80 -5.89 -13.46
N MET A 600 -22.88 -5.62 -14.15
CA MET A 600 -24.17 -5.29 -13.56
C MET A 600 -25.12 -6.46 -13.80
N THR A 601 -25.71 -7.05 -12.76
CA THR A 601 -26.70 -8.11 -12.95
C THR A 601 -28.12 -7.57 -12.85
N SER A 602 -29.00 -8.12 -13.65
CA SER A 602 -30.42 -7.76 -13.61
C SER A 602 -31.33 -8.95 -13.94
N ASN A 603 -32.51 -8.90 -13.37
CA ASN A 603 -33.59 -9.87 -13.62
C ASN A 603 -34.70 -9.29 -14.54
N ILE A 604 -34.46 -8.09 -15.13
CA ILE A 604 -35.39 -7.43 -16.04
C ILE A 604 -35.62 -8.29 -17.29
N GLY A 605 -36.83 -8.32 -17.76
CA GLY A 605 -37.21 -9.08 -18.93
C GLY A 605 -37.51 -10.57 -18.70
N ALA A 606 -36.91 -11.17 -17.67
CA ALA A 606 -37.07 -12.61 -17.39
C ALA A 606 -38.55 -12.97 -17.07
N ARG A 607 -39.28 -12.10 -16.41
CA ARG A 607 -40.73 -12.29 -16.15
C ARG A 607 -41.57 -12.07 -17.41
N GLN A 608 -41.24 -11.08 -18.19
CA GLN A 608 -42.00 -10.71 -19.41
C GLN A 608 -41.82 -11.78 -20.51
N VAL A 609 -40.62 -12.34 -20.69
CA VAL A 609 -40.40 -13.44 -21.60
C VAL A 609 -41.18 -14.69 -21.19
N LYS A 610 -41.33 -14.95 -19.89
CA LYS A 610 -42.08 -16.06 -19.33
C LYS A 610 -43.61 -15.92 -19.58
N ASP A 611 -44.12 -14.71 -19.46
CA ASP A 611 -45.55 -14.42 -19.67
C ASP A 611 -45.92 -14.53 -21.16
N PHE A 612 -45.00 -14.17 -22.08
CA PHE A 612 -45.19 -14.35 -23.53
C PHE A 612 -44.97 -15.78 -24.03
N GLY A 613 -44.11 -16.58 -23.37
CA GLY A 613 -43.82 -17.98 -23.75
C GLY A 613 -44.94 -18.97 -23.44
N GLN A 614 -46.00 -18.58 -22.71
CA GLN A 614 -47.15 -19.44 -22.40
C GLN A 614 -48.27 -19.41 -23.46
N GLY A 615 -48.04 -18.81 -24.63
CA GLY A 615 -48.96 -18.87 -25.76
C GLY A 615 -49.17 -20.29 -26.27
N VAL A 616 -50.36 -20.81 -26.12
CA VAL A 616 -50.80 -22.12 -26.56
C VAL A 616 -50.67 -22.27 -28.07
N GLY A 617 -49.75 -23.10 -28.58
CA GLY A 617 -49.64 -23.45 -29.99
C GLY A 617 -48.42 -24.26 -30.34
N PHE A 618 -48.57 -25.27 -31.21
CA PHE A 618 -47.55 -26.19 -31.69
C PHE A 618 -46.37 -25.50 -32.39
N GLY A 619 -45.15 -25.80 -31.97
CA GLY A 619 -43.92 -25.16 -32.47
C GLY A 619 -43.43 -25.72 -33.80
N THR A 620 -43.39 -24.89 -34.86
CA THR A 620 -42.64 -25.12 -36.07
C THR A 620 -41.27 -24.40 -36.00
N SER A 621 -40.25 -24.95 -36.65
CA SER A 621 -38.85 -24.42 -36.64
C SER A 621 -38.75 -22.92 -37.00
N ALA A 622 -39.65 -22.42 -37.87
CA ALA A 622 -39.75 -21.00 -38.21
C ALA A 622 -40.31 -20.13 -37.06
N ARG A 623 -41.16 -20.70 -36.19
CA ARG A 623 -41.69 -20.01 -34.99
C ARG A 623 -40.66 -19.92 -33.89
N ILE A 624 -39.73 -20.90 -33.77
CA ILE A 624 -38.65 -20.87 -32.78
C ILE A 624 -37.68 -19.73 -33.11
N ALA A 625 -37.24 -19.59 -34.35
CA ALA A 625 -36.40 -18.46 -34.76
C ALA A 625 -37.06 -17.10 -34.61
N GLN A 626 -38.40 -17.04 -34.82
CA GLN A 626 -39.21 -15.82 -34.65
C GLN A 626 -39.49 -15.52 -33.19
N SER A 627 -39.52 -16.54 -32.31
CA SER A 627 -39.60 -16.36 -30.86
C SER A 627 -38.31 -15.81 -30.24
N GLU A 628 -37.14 -16.25 -30.67
CA GLU A 628 -35.86 -15.72 -30.21
C GLU A 628 -35.64 -14.25 -30.58
N ALA A 629 -36.06 -13.85 -31.81
CA ALA A 629 -36.03 -12.44 -32.23
C ALA A 629 -37.02 -11.58 -31.43
N ASN A 630 -38.21 -12.13 -31.13
CA ASN A 630 -39.20 -11.46 -30.29
C ASN A 630 -38.76 -11.35 -28.83
N GLU A 631 -38.13 -12.38 -28.27
CA GLU A 631 -37.58 -12.35 -26.92
C GLU A 631 -36.49 -11.27 -26.75
N LYS A 632 -35.58 -11.15 -27.73
CA LYS A 632 -34.56 -10.08 -27.73
C LYS A 632 -35.22 -8.69 -27.76
N SER A 633 -36.23 -8.51 -28.61
CA SER A 633 -36.95 -7.21 -28.68
C SER A 633 -37.72 -6.86 -27.40
N ILE A 634 -38.28 -7.84 -26.72
CA ILE A 634 -38.97 -7.68 -25.44
C ILE A 634 -37.97 -7.26 -24.35
N VAL A 635 -36.85 -7.93 -24.29
CA VAL A 635 -35.75 -7.63 -23.34
C VAL A 635 -35.19 -6.24 -23.61
N GLU A 636 -34.92 -5.86 -24.85
CA GLU A 636 -34.45 -4.52 -25.20
C GLU A 636 -35.47 -3.42 -24.84
N ASN A 637 -36.77 -3.66 -25.09
CA ASN A 637 -37.80 -2.74 -24.70
C ASN A 637 -37.96 -2.62 -23.18
N ALA A 638 -37.78 -3.71 -22.45
CA ALA A 638 -37.77 -3.71 -21.00
C ALA A 638 -36.57 -2.91 -20.42
N LEU A 639 -35.39 -3.07 -21.01
CA LEU A 639 -34.19 -2.29 -20.64
C LEU A 639 -34.39 -0.79 -20.86
N LYS A 640 -34.92 -0.40 -22.04
CA LYS A 640 -35.15 1.01 -22.40
C LYS A 640 -36.18 1.71 -21.46
N LYS A 641 -37.02 0.92 -20.79
CA LYS A 641 -37.99 1.46 -19.79
C LYS A 641 -37.34 1.75 -18.44
N VAL A 642 -36.25 1.04 -18.08
CA VAL A 642 -35.61 1.13 -16.76
C VAL A 642 -34.34 1.97 -16.83
N PHE A 643 -33.59 1.84 -17.90
CA PHE A 643 -32.30 2.54 -18.08
C PHE A 643 -32.40 3.62 -19.13
N ALA A 644 -31.83 4.78 -18.87
CA ALA A 644 -31.72 5.85 -19.84
C ALA A 644 -30.92 5.40 -21.08
N PRO A 645 -31.30 5.81 -22.29
CA PRO A 645 -30.58 5.47 -23.52
C PRO A 645 -29.09 5.86 -23.44
N GLU A 646 -28.81 6.97 -22.79
CA GLU A 646 -27.43 7.46 -22.57
C GLU A 646 -26.57 6.45 -21.78
N PHE A 647 -27.13 5.84 -20.76
CA PHE A 647 -26.46 4.82 -19.97
C PHE A 647 -26.21 3.53 -20.77
N LEU A 648 -27.22 3.05 -21.52
CA LEU A 648 -27.09 1.85 -22.32
C LEU A 648 -26.05 1.98 -23.45
N ASN A 649 -25.91 3.17 -24.05
CA ASN A 649 -24.94 3.44 -25.10
C ASN A 649 -23.47 3.44 -24.61
N ARG A 650 -23.24 3.57 -23.30
CA ARG A 650 -21.90 3.56 -22.71
C ARG A 650 -21.43 2.17 -22.26
N ILE A 651 -22.34 1.22 -22.25
CA ILE A 651 -22.05 -0.17 -21.87
C ILE A 651 -21.51 -0.92 -23.09
N ASP A 652 -20.46 -1.72 -22.89
CA ASP A 652 -19.81 -2.47 -23.96
C ASP A 652 -20.71 -3.53 -24.57
N ASP A 653 -21.45 -4.28 -23.74
CA ASP A 653 -22.38 -5.30 -24.20
C ASP A 653 -23.46 -5.65 -23.16
N VAL A 654 -24.61 -6.06 -23.68
CA VAL A 654 -25.73 -6.59 -22.89
C VAL A 654 -25.80 -8.10 -23.17
N ILE A 655 -25.56 -8.89 -22.13
CA ILE A 655 -25.40 -10.34 -22.23
C ILE A 655 -26.57 -11.04 -21.59
N THR A 656 -27.30 -11.79 -22.40
CA THR A 656 -28.43 -12.60 -21.95
C THR A 656 -27.98 -14.00 -21.57
N PHE A 657 -28.37 -14.44 -20.39
CA PHE A 657 -28.12 -15.78 -19.88
C PHE A 657 -29.32 -16.67 -20.17
N ASN A 658 -29.04 -17.81 -20.76
CA ASN A 658 -30.08 -18.78 -21.12
C ASN A 658 -30.54 -19.58 -19.88
N PRO A 659 -31.80 -20.06 -19.84
CA PRO A 659 -32.22 -21.02 -18.85
C PRO A 659 -31.41 -22.32 -18.95
N LEU A 660 -31.09 -22.93 -17.82
CA LEU A 660 -30.30 -24.17 -17.78
C LEU A 660 -31.17 -25.38 -18.20
N SER A 661 -30.62 -26.20 -19.06
CA SER A 661 -31.22 -27.53 -19.43
C SER A 661 -30.98 -28.55 -18.32
N LYS A 662 -31.72 -29.69 -18.36
CA LYS A 662 -31.47 -30.80 -17.44
C LYS A 662 -30.05 -31.36 -17.57
N GLU A 663 -29.50 -31.43 -18.78
CA GLU A 663 -28.13 -31.88 -19.05
C GLU A 663 -27.07 -30.93 -18.44
N ASP A 664 -27.33 -29.63 -18.49
CA ASP A 664 -26.45 -28.62 -17.88
C ASP A 664 -26.43 -28.80 -16.34
N ILE A 665 -27.57 -29.12 -15.75
CA ILE A 665 -27.67 -29.35 -14.30
C ILE A 665 -26.85 -30.56 -13.88
N PHE A 666 -26.86 -31.63 -14.64
CA PHE A 666 -26.00 -32.81 -14.32
C PHE A 666 -24.53 -32.41 -14.35
N LYS A 667 -24.08 -31.68 -15.35
CA LYS A 667 -22.70 -31.18 -15.42
C LYS A 667 -22.35 -30.27 -14.25
N ILE A 668 -23.28 -29.40 -13.82
CA ILE A 668 -23.10 -28.54 -12.65
C ILE A 668 -22.99 -29.36 -11.36
N ILE A 669 -23.81 -30.41 -11.22
CA ILE A 669 -23.72 -31.35 -10.10
C ILE A 669 -22.35 -32.00 -10.05
N ASP A 670 -21.83 -32.48 -11.17
CA ASP A 670 -20.51 -33.10 -11.22
C ASP A 670 -19.40 -32.13 -10.80
N ILE A 671 -19.49 -30.85 -11.18
CA ILE A 671 -18.53 -29.81 -10.76
C ILE A 671 -18.62 -29.53 -9.26
N GLU A 672 -19.81 -29.41 -8.70
CA GLU A 672 -19.97 -29.15 -7.26
C GLU A 672 -19.60 -30.40 -6.42
N LEU A 673 -19.95 -31.62 -6.90
CA LEU A 673 -19.53 -32.86 -6.28
C LEU A 673 -18.01 -33.09 -6.33
N SER A 674 -17.33 -32.70 -7.42
CA SER A 674 -15.87 -32.81 -7.49
C SER A 674 -15.16 -31.96 -6.42
N LYS A 675 -15.71 -30.79 -6.11
CA LYS A 675 -15.21 -29.94 -5.00
C LYS A 675 -15.47 -30.60 -3.62
N LEU A 676 -16.62 -31.24 -3.48
CA LEU A 676 -16.97 -31.97 -2.27
C LEU A 676 -16.05 -33.19 -2.10
N TYR A 677 -15.84 -33.95 -3.15
CA TYR A 677 -14.95 -35.13 -3.14
C TYR A 677 -13.51 -34.75 -2.78
N SER A 678 -12.99 -33.64 -3.30
CA SER A 678 -11.65 -33.16 -2.91
C SER A 678 -11.56 -32.90 -1.41
N ARG A 679 -12.56 -32.21 -0.83
CA ARG A 679 -12.59 -31.92 0.63
C ARG A 679 -12.72 -33.18 1.47
N ILE A 680 -13.50 -34.12 0.99
CA ILE A 680 -13.72 -35.42 1.69
C ILE A 680 -12.47 -36.30 1.60
N ASN A 681 -11.80 -36.32 0.45
CA ASN A 681 -10.52 -37.02 0.28
C ASN A 681 -9.41 -36.43 1.17
N ASP A 682 -9.37 -35.08 1.35
CA ASP A 682 -8.44 -34.44 2.27
C ASP A 682 -8.67 -34.84 3.74
N LEU A 683 -9.90 -35.33 4.07
CA LEU A 683 -10.26 -35.89 5.37
C LEU A 683 -10.01 -37.40 5.44
N GLY A 684 -9.52 -38.05 4.38
CA GLY A 684 -9.20 -39.46 4.34
C GLY A 684 -10.37 -40.39 3.96
N TYR A 685 -11.47 -39.85 3.42
CA TYR A 685 -12.63 -40.64 2.99
C TYR A 685 -12.81 -40.61 1.47
N GLY A 686 -13.25 -41.73 0.86
CA GLY A 686 -13.67 -41.75 -0.53
C GLY A 686 -15.20 -41.70 -0.63
N VAL A 687 -15.75 -40.91 -1.58
CA VAL A 687 -17.21 -40.86 -1.81
C VAL A 687 -17.51 -41.01 -3.29
N GLN A 688 -18.51 -41.83 -3.62
CA GLN A 688 -19.05 -41.98 -4.98
C GLN A 688 -20.59 -41.99 -4.93
N LEU A 689 -21.21 -41.32 -5.91
CA LEU A 689 -22.66 -41.30 -6.07
C LEU A 689 -23.08 -42.10 -7.29
N SER A 690 -24.13 -42.94 -7.13
CA SER A 690 -24.74 -43.60 -8.26
C SER A 690 -25.44 -42.62 -9.20
N GLN A 691 -25.70 -43.04 -10.44
CA GLN A 691 -26.41 -42.21 -11.41
C GLN A 691 -27.84 -41.84 -10.93
N LYS A 692 -28.53 -42.79 -10.24
CA LYS A 692 -29.84 -42.57 -9.65
C LYS A 692 -29.78 -41.49 -8.52
N ALA A 693 -28.73 -41.54 -7.71
CA ALA A 693 -28.51 -40.52 -6.67
C ALA A 693 -28.31 -39.13 -7.27
N LYS A 694 -27.54 -39.01 -8.37
CA LYS A 694 -27.37 -37.74 -9.09
C LYS A 694 -28.68 -37.24 -9.70
N GLU A 695 -29.50 -38.09 -10.27
CA GLU A 695 -30.83 -37.75 -10.80
C GLU A 695 -31.76 -37.24 -9.70
N PHE A 696 -31.76 -37.89 -8.56
CA PHE A 696 -32.53 -37.43 -7.40
C PHE A 696 -32.07 -36.05 -6.91
N ILE A 697 -30.77 -35.80 -6.81
CA ILE A 697 -30.22 -34.50 -6.42
C ILE A 697 -30.60 -33.45 -7.47
N ALA A 698 -30.58 -33.77 -8.77
CA ALA A 698 -30.99 -32.89 -9.83
C ALA A 698 -32.48 -32.49 -9.71
N ASP A 699 -33.35 -33.44 -9.48
CA ASP A 699 -34.79 -33.20 -9.35
C ASP A 699 -35.13 -32.38 -8.08
N LYS A 700 -34.46 -32.62 -6.97
CA LYS A 700 -34.63 -31.85 -5.72
C LYS A 700 -33.88 -30.49 -5.71
N GLY A 701 -32.77 -30.38 -6.46
CA GLY A 701 -31.94 -29.21 -6.50
C GLY A 701 -32.23 -28.21 -7.63
N TYR A 702 -33.13 -28.57 -8.55
CA TYR A 702 -33.56 -27.68 -9.64
C TYR A 702 -34.95 -27.14 -9.44
N ASP A 703 -35.09 -25.85 -9.55
CA ASP A 703 -36.37 -25.19 -9.56
C ASP A 703 -36.46 -24.26 -10.80
N LYS A 704 -37.56 -24.32 -11.51
CA LYS A 704 -37.80 -23.48 -12.71
C LYS A 704 -37.72 -21.96 -12.42
N GLN A 705 -37.93 -21.53 -11.19
CA GLN A 705 -37.87 -20.10 -10.79
C GLN A 705 -36.51 -19.68 -10.26
N TYR A 706 -35.85 -20.58 -9.56
CA TYR A 706 -34.59 -20.30 -8.84
C TYR A 706 -33.35 -20.93 -9.52
N GLY A 707 -33.55 -21.63 -10.65
CA GLY A 707 -32.47 -22.28 -11.39
C GLY A 707 -31.69 -23.32 -10.56
N ALA A 708 -30.38 -23.31 -10.67
CA ALA A 708 -29.49 -24.20 -9.92
C ALA A 708 -29.16 -23.69 -8.48
N ARG A 709 -29.79 -22.60 -7.99
CA ARG A 709 -29.49 -22.05 -6.65
C ARG A 709 -29.80 -23.03 -5.51
N PRO A 710 -30.91 -23.82 -5.54
CA PRO A 710 -31.20 -24.80 -4.51
C PRO A 710 -30.26 -26.01 -4.52
N LEU A 711 -29.50 -26.25 -5.60
CA LEU A 711 -28.65 -27.42 -5.79
C LEU A 711 -27.62 -27.63 -4.67
N LYS A 712 -26.97 -26.55 -4.24
CA LYS A 712 -26.02 -26.63 -3.12
C LYS A 712 -26.66 -27.07 -1.82
N ARG A 713 -27.90 -26.61 -1.57
CA ARG A 713 -28.65 -27.05 -0.39
C ARG A 713 -29.09 -28.50 -0.49
N ALA A 714 -29.43 -28.96 -1.72
CA ALA A 714 -29.75 -30.36 -1.94
C ALA A 714 -28.52 -31.26 -1.71
N ILE A 715 -27.35 -30.90 -2.24
CA ILE A 715 -26.10 -31.62 -1.99
C ILE A 715 -25.79 -31.62 -0.48
N GLN A 716 -25.88 -30.50 0.19
CA GLN A 716 -25.64 -30.40 1.63
C GLN A 716 -26.58 -31.33 2.37
N LYS A 717 -27.88 -31.22 2.17
CA LYS A 717 -28.89 -31.97 2.91
C LYS A 717 -28.84 -33.49 2.67
N TYR A 718 -28.65 -33.90 1.41
CA TYR A 718 -28.78 -35.32 1.04
C TYR A 718 -27.43 -36.06 0.93
N VAL A 719 -26.29 -35.32 0.95
CA VAL A 719 -24.96 -35.95 0.90
C VAL A 719 -24.12 -35.54 2.11
N GLU A 720 -23.89 -34.24 2.35
CA GLU A 720 -22.99 -33.78 3.42
C GLU A 720 -23.55 -34.11 4.81
N ASP A 721 -24.84 -33.86 5.07
CA ASP A 721 -25.46 -34.07 6.37
C ASP A 721 -25.51 -35.59 6.71
N ILE A 722 -25.85 -36.44 5.72
CA ILE A 722 -25.87 -37.90 5.92
C ILE A 722 -24.45 -38.42 6.20
N LEU A 723 -23.47 -37.95 5.41
CA LEU A 723 -22.08 -38.34 5.63
C LEU A 723 -21.55 -37.91 7.00
N ALA A 724 -21.91 -36.72 7.43
CA ALA A 724 -21.51 -36.16 8.73
C ALA A 724 -22.10 -37.02 9.90
N GLU A 725 -23.36 -37.44 9.80
CA GLU A 725 -23.99 -38.31 10.79
C GLU A 725 -23.30 -39.68 10.88
N GLU A 726 -22.94 -40.28 9.76
CA GLU A 726 -22.24 -41.57 9.70
C GLU A 726 -20.80 -41.48 10.25
N ILE A 727 -20.09 -40.39 9.99
CA ILE A 727 -18.75 -40.13 10.56
C ILE A 727 -18.85 -39.95 12.08
N VAL A 728 -19.79 -39.13 12.56
CA VAL A 728 -19.96 -38.86 14.00
C VAL A 728 -20.42 -40.11 14.75
N SER A 729 -21.24 -40.97 14.14
CA SER A 729 -21.68 -42.24 14.73
C SER A 729 -20.62 -43.35 14.69
N ASN A 730 -19.40 -43.10 14.22
CA ASN A 730 -18.30 -44.04 14.04
C ASN A 730 -18.67 -45.26 13.16
N GLN A 731 -19.59 -45.08 12.23
CA GLN A 731 -19.96 -46.11 11.28
C GLN A 731 -19.08 -46.13 10.04
N VAL A 732 -18.30 -45.04 9.81
CA VAL A 732 -17.35 -44.89 8.73
C VAL A 732 -15.98 -44.50 9.31
N HIS A 733 -14.91 -45.16 8.83
CA HIS A 733 -13.53 -44.94 9.28
C HIS A 733 -12.67 -44.32 8.19
N GLU A 734 -11.58 -43.65 8.59
CA GLU A 734 -10.59 -43.16 7.63
C GLU A 734 -10.07 -44.29 6.75
N GLY A 735 -10.10 -44.09 5.44
CA GLY A 735 -9.75 -45.10 4.43
C GLY A 735 -10.95 -45.80 3.81
N ASP A 736 -12.19 -45.53 4.24
CA ASP A 736 -13.37 -46.14 3.65
C ASP A 736 -13.82 -45.41 2.38
N SER A 737 -14.27 -46.20 1.38
CA SER A 737 -14.97 -45.70 0.19
C SER A 737 -16.48 -45.90 0.37
N ILE A 738 -17.20 -44.78 0.29
CA ILE A 738 -18.63 -44.71 0.59
C ILE A 738 -19.43 -44.54 -0.69
N HIS A 739 -20.38 -45.41 -0.92
CA HIS A 739 -21.28 -45.40 -2.08
C HIS A 739 -22.67 -44.95 -1.69
N PHE A 740 -23.13 -43.82 -2.29
CA PHE A 740 -24.49 -43.34 -2.13
C PHE A 740 -25.39 -43.83 -3.25
N ASP A 741 -26.54 -44.39 -2.88
CA ASP A 741 -27.60 -44.77 -3.81
C ASP A 741 -28.96 -44.29 -3.31
N LEU A 742 -29.99 -44.39 -4.15
CA LEU A 742 -31.37 -44.03 -3.81
C LEU A 742 -32.02 -45.17 -2.99
N ASP A 743 -32.81 -44.82 -1.99
CA ASP A 743 -33.58 -45.80 -1.21
C ASP A 743 -34.69 -46.44 -2.05
N GLU A 744 -35.24 -47.58 -1.58
CA GLU A 744 -36.32 -48.31 -2.29
C GLU A 744 -37.60 -47.48 -2.49
N LYS A 745 -37.80 -46.46 -1.67
CA LYS A 745 -38.95 -45.55 -1.75
C LYS A 745 -38.71 -44.34 -2.65
N GLY A 746 -37.48 -44.10 -3.04
CA GLY A 746 -37.10 -42.95 -3.88
C GLY A 746 -37.19 -41.58 -3.17
N GLU A 747 -37.14 -41.54 -1.84
CA GLU A 747 -37.33 -40.33 -1.07
C GLU A 747 -36.03 -39.76 -0.47
N ASN A 748 -35.02 -40.62 -0.20
CA ASN A 748 -33.77 -40.27 0.41
C ASN A 748 -32.58 -41.03 -0.20
N LEU A 749 -31.37 -40.50 0.01
CA LEU A 749 -30.13 -41.18 -0.32
C LEU A 749 -29.70 -42.02 0.88
N ILE A 750 -29.21 -43.23 0.61
CA ILE A 750 -28.68 -44.17 1.59
C ILE A 750 -27.25 -44.59 1.20
N ILE A 751 -26.49 -44.97 2.18
CA ILE A 751 -25.16 -45.56 1.99
C ILE A 751 -25.32 -47.05 1.75
N THR A 752 -24.90 -47.54 0.58
CA THR A 752 -25.10 -48.93 0.15
C THR A 752 -23.86 -49.82 0.29
N GLN A 753 -22.67 -49.25 0.19
CA GLN A 753 -21.42 -50.00 0.27
C GLN A 753 -20.36 -49.21 1.03
N LYS A 754 -19.59 -49.92 1.88
CA LYS A 754 -18.41 -49.40 2.57
C LYS A 754 -17.27 -50.35 2.23
N GLU A 755 -16.34 -49.90 1.38
CA GLU A 755 -15.15 -50.69 1.01
C GLU A 755 -13.91 -49.94 1.54
N LEU A 756 -12.93 -50.68 2.07
CA LEU A 756 -11.61 -50.12 2.40
C LEU A 756 -10.90 -49.73 1.12
N ILE A 757 -10.39 -48.51 1.06
CA ILE A 757 -9.57 -47.98 -0.06
C ILE A 757 -8.22 -48.70 -0.09
#